data_165f56712a385a8b250ad4bbc0936571
#
_entry.id   165f56712a385a8b250ad4bbc0936571
#
_cell.length_a   1.000
_cell.length_b   1.000
_cell.length_c   1.000
_cell.angle_alpha   90.00
_cell.angle_beta   90.00
_cell.angle_gamma   90.00
#
_symmetry.space_group_name_H-M   'P 1'
#
loop_
_entity.id
_entity.type
_entity.pdbx_description
1 polymer ?
#
loop_
_entity_poly.entity_id
_entity_poly.type
_entity_poly.pdbx_seq_one_letter_code
_entity_poly.pdbx_strand_id
1 'polypeptide(L)'
;MAKSGLFNLDNLSNEHIDEDAELIPLMTSEDEEEINREVLPDDLPILPLKNTVLFPGVVIPITAGRDKSIKLINDANNGNKTIGVVAQTNDEEEHPSYKDIHKVGVVARILRVLKMPDGNTTVIIQGKKRFKITEPVSDQPYLKCKIQEFEEFKPESEDEEFKTIIDSVKDLSLKIIKNSPNIPSEASFAIKNIESSSFLINFVSSNMSVDVEDKQKLLETSDLKERALSTLRYMNVEFQKLELKNDIQSKVQSDMSQQQREYFLHQQMKTIQEELGGVSSEGEIEDMRERAKAKTWNDNVEDHFKKELAKLQKMNPQVAEYSIQRNYLDLFLDLPWDKTSEDLFDLKRAQKVLDRDHYGLEDVKRRIIEYLAVLKLRNDMKSPILCLYGPPGVGKTSLGKSIAEALGRKYARVSLGGLRDEAEIRGHRKTYIGAMPGRIIQSLKKAGTNNPVFVLDEIDKLGNSHQGDPSSALLEVLDPEQNDDFHDNFLEVGYDLSKVMFVATSNNLASIHPALRDRMEIIHVNGYTVEEKVEIAKRHLLPKQIKEHGIKKEDIKLGKQQLEKIIDGYTRESGVRNLEKQIAKVVRNIAKNIAMEEEYEVKVSSEQLEKILGPARPRNSYENNEVAGVVTGLAWTSVGGEILYIESILSKGKGNLSITGNLGKVMKESATIALEYIKSNADKFNLDSEIFSNYNVHIHVPEGATPKDGPSAGITMLTSLVSLFTQRKVKKNLAMTGEITLRGKVLPVGGIKEKILAAKRAKIKEIILCEENRKDIEEIKEDYLKGLKINFVNEMHEVLDLALTKQKVKDAKTL
;
A
#
# COMPACT_ATOMS: atom_id res chain seq x y z
N MET A 1 -13.60 9.61 -19.67
CA MET A 1 -12.14 9.57 -19.93
C MET A 1 -11.61 10.99 -19.84
N ALA A 2 -11.10 11.40 -18.69
CA ALA A 2 -10.56 12.73 -18.48
C ALA A 2 -9.13 12.79 -19.03
N LYS A 3 -8.91 13.59 -20.05
CA LYS A 3 -7.58 13.96 -20.52
C LYS A 3 -7.05 15.05 -19.60
N SER A 4 -6.17 14.69 -18.66
CA SER A 4 -5.43 15.61 -17.83
C SER A 4 -4.14 15.99 -18.56
N GLY A 5 -3.98 17.24 -18.93
CA GLY A 5 -2.74 17.76 -19.51
C GLY A 5 -2.41 19.13 -18.92
N LEU A 6 -1.25 19.22 -18.32
CA LEU A 6 -0.63 20.44 -17.77
C LEU A 6 -0.11 21.33 -18.90
N PHE A 7 -0.70 21.55 -19.90
CA PHE A 7 -0.54 22.40 -21.08
C PHE A 7 -1.39 21.84 -22.20
N ASN A 8 -2.65 22.22 -22.25
CA ASN A 8 -3.49 21.87 -23.38
C ASN A 8 -3.22 22.84 -24.54
N LEU A 9 -2.03 22.75 -25.14
CA LEU A 9 -1.69 23.39 -26.41
C LEU A 9 -2.14 22.58 -27.63
N ASP A 10 -2.67 21.37 -27.42
CA ASP A 10 -3.16 20.49 -28.50
C ASP A 10 -4.40 21.03 -29.25
N ASN A 11 -5.04 22.11 -28.76
CA ASN A 11 -6.14 22.77 -29.47
C ASN A 11 -5.68 23.90 -30.42
N LEU A 12 -4.38 24.13 -30.55
CA LEU A 12 -3.81 25.15 -31.46
C LEU A 12 -3.19 24.54 -32.73
N SER A 13 -3.17 23.22 -32.85
CA SER A 13 -2.67 22.53 -34.05
C SER A 13 -3.82 22.02 -34.92
N ASN A 14 -4.56 22.91 -35.55
CA ASN A 14 -5.24 22.61 -36.82
C ASN A 14 -5.23 23.87 -37.69
N GLU A 15 -4.42 23.82 -38.72
CA GLU A 15 -4.47 24.51 -40.00
C GLU A 15 -5.12 25.90 -40.02
N HIS A 16 -4.32 26.92 -40.14
CA HIS A 16 -4.54 28.37 -40.30
C HIS A 16 -4.26 29.23 -39.04
N ILE A 17 -3.05 29.20 -38.55
CA ILE A 17 -2.48 30.32 -37.82
C ILE A 17 -1.28 30.80 -38.62
N ASP A 18 -1.39 32.03 -39.12
CA ASP A 18 -0.30 32.75 -39.77
C ASP A 18 0.97 32.78 -38.88
N GLU A 19 2.15 32.90 -39.54
CA GLU A 19 3.50 32.91 -38.95
C GLU A 19 3.78 34.04 -37.94
N ASP A 20 2.78 34.80 -37.47
CA ASP A 20 2.86 35.86 -36.47
C ASP A 20 2.22 35.44 -35.13
N ALA A 21 2.50 34.24 -34.60
CA ALA A 21 2.19 33.91 -33.22
C ALA A 21 3.14 34.66 -32.27
N GLU A 22 2.83 35.94 -31.98
CA GLU A 22 3.46 36.67 -30.87
C GLU A 22 3.37 35.81 -29.60
N LEU A 23 4.53 35.44 -29.03
CA LEU A 23 4.63 34.85 -27.70
C LEU A 23 3.79 35.68 -26.73
N ILE A 24 2.82 35.07 -26.05
CA ILE A 24 2.07 35.74 -25.00
C ILE A 24 3.07 36.26 -23.96
N PRO A 25 3.19 37.57 -23.77
CA PRO A 25 4.22 38.15 -22.89
C PRO A 25 3.97 37.68 -21.45
N LEU A 26 5.02 37.18 -20.81
CA LEU A 26 5.01 36.90 -19.37
C LEU A 26 4.80 38.21 -18.63
N MET A 27 3.91 38.22 -17.65
CA MET A 27 3.60 39.40 -16.84
C MET A 27 4.82 39.85 -16.06
N THR A 28 5.23 41.12 -16.25
CA THR A 28 6.32 41.74 -15.51
C THR A 28 5.84 42.31 -14.17
N SER A 29 6.75 42.66 -13.26
CA SER A 29 6.38 43.32 -11.99
C SER A 29 5.71 44.67 -12.21
N GLU A 30 6.05 45.38 -13.30
CA GLU A 30 5.43 46.63 -13.69
C GLU A 30 3.97 46.43 -14.16
N ASP A 31 3.70 45.42 -14.93
CA ASP A 31 2.34 45.00 -15.36
C ASP A 31 1.45 44.66 -14.16
N GLU A 32 2.01 44.00 -13.13
CA GLU A 32 1.28 43.68 -11.89
C GLU A 32 0.90 44.95 -11.12
N GLU A 33 1.83 45.94 -11.03
CA GLU A 33 1.53 47.21 -10.38
C GLU A 33 0.45 48.02 -11.13
N GLU A 34 0.45 48.00 -12.46
CA GLU A 34 -0.54 48.67 -13.27
C GLU A 34 -1.94 48.04 -13.05
N ILE A 35 -2.02 46.68 -13.04
CA ILE A 35 -3.23 45.96 -12.74
C ILE A 35 -3.76 46.30 -11.32
N ASN A 36 -2.87 46.41 -10.34
CA ASN A 36 -3.25 46.70 -8.97
C ASN A 36 -3.79 48.16 -8.78
N ARG A 37 -3.47 49.06 -9.68
CA ARG A 37 -3.98 50.45 -9.67
C ARG A 37 -5.34 50.62 -10.36
N GLU A 38 -5.79 49.63 -11.16
CA GLU A 38 -7.10 49.70 -11.84
C GLU A 38 -8.25 49.65 -10.80
N VAL A 39 -9.18 50.58 -10.90
CA VAL A 39 -10.38 50.64 -10.07
C VAL A 39 -11.41 49.67 -10.64
N LEU A 40 -11.96 48.82 -9.80
CA LEU A 40 -13.00 47.88 -10.21
C LEU A 40 -14.35 48.60 -10.41
N PRO A 41 -15.13 48.25 -11.43
CA PRO A 41 -16.49 48.74 -11.58
C PRO A 41 -17.42 48.16 -10.49
N ASP A 42 -18.45 48.91 -10.11
CA ASP A 42 -19.40 48.47 -9.07
C ASP A 42 -20.23 47.25 -9.49
N ASP A 43 -20.51 47.08 -10.78
CA ASP A 43 -21.24 45.94 -11.35
C ASP A 43 -20.50 45.34 -12.58
N LEU A 44 -20.53 44.02 -12.71
CA LEU A 44 -19.93 43.30 -13.83
C LEU A 44 -20.87 42.24 -14.41
N PRO A 45 -20.79 42.04 -15.75
CA PRO A 45 -21.33 40.84 -16.37
C PRO A 45 -20.49 39.63 -15.98
N ILE A 46 -21.13 38.56 -15.49
CA ILE A 46 -20.47 37.37 -14.97
C ILE A 46 -20.55 36.23 -15.98
N LEU A 47 -19.38 35.72 -16.39
CA LEU A 47 -19.20 34.52 -17.22
C LEU A 47 -18.97 33.32 -16.35
N PRO A 48 -19.93 32.38 -16.22
CA PRO A 48 -19.70 31.11 -15.49
C PRO A 48 -18.79 30.17 -16.27
N LEU A 49 -17.73 29.68 -15.64
CA LEU A 49 -16.81 28.70 -16.22
C LEU A 49 -17.16 27.29 -15.76
N LYS A 50 -17.11 26.34 -16.71
CA LYS A 50 -17.25 24.92 -16.45
C LYS A 50 -15.86 24.29 -16.45
N ASN A 51 -15.56 23.48 -15.44
CA ASN A 51 -14.33 22.68 -15.35
C ASN A 51 -12.99 23.48 -15.29
N THR A 52 -13.02 24.79 -15.02
CA THR A 52 -11.80 25.58 -14.89
C THR A 52 -11.98 26.77 -13.97
N VAL A 53 -10.86 27.25 -13.39
CA VAL A 53 -10.81 28.43 -12.55
C VAL A 53 -9.78 29.40 -13.16
N LEU A 54 -10.17 30.66 -13.34
CA LEU A 54 -9.26 31.69 -13.80
C LEU A 54 -8.50 32.29 -12.60
N PHE A 55 -7.20 32.49 -12.75
CA PHE A 55 -6.37 33.17 -11.74
C PHE A 55 -5.87 34.52 -12.26
N PRO A 56 -5.58 35.49 -11.35
CA PRO A 56 -4.98 36.76 -11.74
C PRO A 56 -3.67 36.63 -12.53
N GLY A 57 -3.52 37.44 -13.57
CA GLY A 57 -2.36 37.47 -14.46
C GLY A 57 -2.37 36.35 -15.53
N VAL A 58 -3.14 35.30 -15.35
CA VAL A 58 -3.15 34.15 -16.26
C VAL A 58 -4.02 34.41 -17.48
N VAL A 59 -3.55 33.99 -18.65
CA VAL A 59 -4.28 34.06 -19.92
C VAL A 59 -4.77 32.66 -20.27
N ILE A 60 -6.09 32.53 -20.52
CA ILE A 60 -6.69 31.25 -20.90
C ILE A 60 -7.65 31.42 -22.09
N PRO A 61 -7.71 30.45 -23.02
CA PRO A 61 -8.77 30.37 -24.01
C PRO A 61 -9.99 29.68 -23.41
N ILE A 62 -11.16 30.25 -23.64
CA ILE A 62 -12.45 29.72 -23.20
C ILE A 62 -13.38 29.56 -24.39
N THR A 63 -13.95 28.39 -24.58
CA THR A 63 -14.96 28.15 -25.61
C THR A 63 -16.34 28.23 -24.99
N ALA A 64 -17.13 29.20 -25.43
CA ALA A 64 -18.50 29.42 -25.03
C ALA A 64 -19.45 28.85 -26.07
N GLY A 65 -20.27 27.88 -25.65
CA GLY A 65 -21.34 27.30 -26.49
C GLY A 65 -22.77 27.73 -26.08
N ARG A 66 -22.93 28.43 -24.94
CA ARG A 66 -24.24 28.87 -24.44
C ARG A 66 -24.59 30.24 -25.00
N ASP A 67 -25.84 30.41 -25.47
CA ASP A 67 -26.32 31.65 -26.05
C ASP A 67 -26.13 32.88 -25.12
N LYS A 68 -26.39 32.72 -23.80
CA LYS A 68 -26.20 33.78 -22.81
C LYS A 68 -24.71 34.16 -22.68
N SER A 69 -23.80 33.20 -22.71
CA SER A 69 -22.37 33.43 -22.63
C SER A 69 -21.81 34.06 -23.89
N ILE A 70 -22.26 33.62 -25.07
CA ILE A 70 -21.90 34.20 -26.37
C ILE A 70 -22.37 35.65 -26.46
N LYS A 71 -23.58 35.92 -26.01
CA LYS A 71 -24.14 37.29 -25.97
C LYS A 71 -23.33 38.20 -25.04
N LEU A 72 -23.04 37.71 -23.83
CA LEU A 72 -22.19 38.43 -22.86
C LEU A 72 -20.85 38.81 -23.46
N ILE A 73 -20.14 37.83 -24.08
CA ILE A 73 -18.81 38.02 -24.69
C ILE A 73 -18.90 39.07 -25.81
N ASN A 74 -19.92 39.01 -26.69
CA ASN A 74 -20.09 39.97 -27.76
C ASN A 74 -20.36 41.37 -27.24
N ASP A 75 -21.27 41.51 -26.27
CA ASP A 75 -21.63 42.80 -25.68
C ASP A 75 -20.43 43.43 -24.95
N ALA A 76 -19.67 42.62 -24.16
CA ALA A 76 -18.47 43.05 -23.47
C ALA A 76 -17.35 43.42 -24.45
N ASN A 77 -17.16 42.67 -25.54
CA ASN A 77 -16.10 42.94 -26.54
C ASN A 77 -16.36 44.25 -27.31
N ASN A 78 -17.65 44.59 -27.53
CA ASN A 78 -18.06 45.86 -28.18
C ASN A 78 -18.06 47.06 -27.15
N GLY A 79 -17.96 46.77 -25.85
CA GLY A 79 -17.91 47.76 -24.77
C GLY A 79 -16.51 47.94 -24.17
N ASN A 80 -16.44 47.82 -22.85
CA ASN A 80 -15.21 48.04 -22.07
C ASN A 80 -14.23 46.86 -22.05
N LYS A 81 -14.58 45.76 -22.71
CA LYS A 81 -13.79 44.50 -22.77
C LYS A 81 -13.53 43.84 -21.41
N THR A 82 -14.33 44.19 -20.39
CA THR A 82 -14.12 43.72 -19.02
C THR A 82 -15.31 42.84 -18.62
N ILE A 83 -15.02 41.64 -18.07
CA ILE A 83 -16.02 40.69 -17.58
C ILE A 83 -15.59 40.13 -16.22
N GLY A 84 -16.55 39.73 -15.42
CA GLY A 84 -16.29 38.88 -14.25
C GLY A 84 -16.33 37.41 -14.64
N VAL A 85 -15.37 36.64 -14.17
CA VAL A 85 -15.27 35.21 -14.47
C VAL A 85 -15.29 34.42 -13.17
N VAL A 86 -16.19 33.44 -13.08
CA VAL A 86 -16.43 32.65 -11.85
C VAL A 86 -16.66 31.19 -12.20
N ALA A 87 -16.09 30.26 -11.43
CA ALA A 87 -16.32 28.85 -11.63
C ALA A 87 -17.73 28.43 -11.15
N GLN A 88 -18.33 27.44 -11.82
CA GLN A 88 -19.57 26.82 -11.39
C GLN A 88 -19.32 25.88 -10.19
N THR A 89 -20.32 25.76 -9.31
CA THR A 89 -20.31 24.81 -8.19
C THR A 89 -20.79 23.42 -8.60
N ASN A 90 -21.58 23.34 -9.69
CA ASN A 90 -22.08 22.09 -10.25
C ASN A 90 -21.81 22.07 -11.77
N ASP A 91 -20.98 21.15 -12.21
CA ASP A 91 -20.60 21.00 -13.61
C ASP A 91 -21.69 20.43 -14.51
N GLU A 92 -22.75 19.82 -13.94
CA GLU A 92 -23.88 19.26 -14.70
C GLU A 92 -24.91 20.30 -15.09
N GLU A 93 -24.92 21.49 -14.44
CA GLU A 93 -25.91 22.55 -14.71
C GLU A 93 -25.59 23.29 -16.03
N GLU A 94 -26.48 23.19 -16.98
CA GLU A 94 -26.34 23.86 -18.28
C GLU A 94 -26.72 25.35 -18.25
N HIS A 95 -27.60 25.74 -17.34
CA HIS A 95 -28.09 27.13 -17.20
C HIS A 95 -27.83 27.68 -15.79
N PRO A 96 -26.57 27.87 -15.39
CA PRO A 96 -26.24 28.29 -14.04
C PRO A 96 -26.87 29.63 -13.67
N SER A 97 -27.47 29.66 -12.49
CA SER A 97 -27.97 30.81 -11.80
C SER A 97 -26.95 31.35 -10.78
N TYR A 98 -27.26 32.44 -10.11
CA TYR A 98 -26.44 33.00 -9.04
C TYR A 98 -26.08 31.98 -7.91
N LYS A 99 -26.93 30.96 -7.70
CA LYS A 99 -26.72 29.95 -6.66
C LYS A 99 -25.75 28.86 -7.09
N ASP A 100 -25.51 28.73 -8.38
CA ASP A 100 -24.76 27.64 -8.99
C ASP A 100 -23.31 28.06 -9.35
N ILE A 101 -22.90 29.24 -8.87
CA ILE A 101 -21.57 29.79 -9.07
C ILE A 101 -20.90 30.12 -7.71
N HIS A 102 -19.60 30.04 -7.68
CA HIS A 102 -18.82 30.45 -6.51
C HIS A 102 -18.94 31.96 -6.25
N LYS A 103 -18.63 32.38 -5.02
CA LYS A 103 -18.74 33.80 -4.63
C LYS A 103 -17.49 34.61 -4.96
N VAL A 104 -16.35 33.98 -5.12
CA VAL A 104 -15.08 34.62 -5.46
C VAL A 104 -14.73 34.29 -6.91
N GLY A 105 -14.39 35.30 -7.67
CA GLY A 105 -13.98 35.19 -9.06
C GLY A 105 -12.88 36.16 -9.43
N VAL A 106 -12.57 36.26 -10.69
CA VAL A 106 -11.53 37.14 -11.24
C VAL A 106 -12.11 38.06 -12.31
N VAL A 107 -11.84 39.34 -12.22
CA VAL A 107 -12.11 40.30 -13.30
C VAL A 107 -11.18 39.99 -14.45
N ALA A 108 -11.70 39.78 -15.62
CA ALA A 108 -10.95 39.43 -16.81
C ALA A 108 -11.13 40.44 -17.92
N ARG A 109 -10.03 40.68 -18.65
CA ARG A 109 -10.06 41.48 -19.88
C ARG A 109 -10.11 40.56 -21.09
N ILE A 110 -11.00 40.86 -22.02
CA ILE A 110 -11.08 40.16 -23.33
C ILE A 110 -9.92 40.67 -24.21
N LEU A 111 -9.02 39.76 -24.59
CA LEU A 111 -7.90 40.04 -25.51
C LEU A 111 -8.34 39.82 -26.96
N ARG A 112 -8.95 38.67 -27.24
CA ARG A 112 -9.34 38.28 -28.60
C ARG A 112 -10.60 37.41 -28.60
N VAL A 113 -11.46 37.54 -29.58
CA VAL A 113 -12.66 36.72 -29.79
C VAL A 113 -12.54 36.05 -31.15
N LEU A 114 -12.67 34.73 -31.17
CA LEU A 114 -12.56 33.88 -32.35
C LEU A 114 -13.93 33.17 -32.56
N LYS A 115 -14.54 33.31 -33.72
CA LYS A 115 -15.74 32.54 -34.06
C LYS A 115 -15.33 31.26 -34.74
N MET A 116 -15.70 30.14 -34.18
CA MET A 116 -15.37 28.81 -34.69
C MET A 116 -16.41 28.37 -35.74
N PRO A 117 -16.02 27.52 -36.71
CA PRO A 117 -16.92 27.03 -37.78
C PRO A 117 -18.10 26.20 -37.24
N ASP A 118 -17.99 25.63 -36.04
CA ASP A 118 -19.03 24.83 -35.35
C ASP A 118 -20.11 25.66 -34.66
N GLY A 119 -20.05 27.01 -34.76
CA GLY A 119 -20.99 27.94 -34.11
C GLY A 119 -20.60 28.37 -32.71
N ASN A 120 -19.58 27.77 -32.10
CA ASN A 120 -19.03 28.16 -30.80
C ASN A 120 -18.19 29.44 -30.91
N THR A 121 -18.07 30.16 -29.80
CA THR A 121 -17.20 31.34 -29.71
C THR A 121 -16.07 31.08 -28.74
N THR A 122 -14.84 31.08 -29.21
CA THR A 122 -13.66 31.01 -28.35
C THR A 122 -13.19 32.42 -28.03
N VAL A 123 -13.02 32.71 -26.76
CA VAL A 123 -12.52 33.99 -26.26
C VAL A 123 -11.23 33.79 -25.50
N ILE A 124 -10.20 34.58 -25.82
CA ILE A 124 -8.95 34.62 -25.06
C ILE A 124 -9.10 35.73 -24.03
N ILE A 125 -9.01 35.37 -22.77
CA ILE A 125 -9.18 36.29 -21.64
C ILE A 125 -7.94 36.30 -20.75
N GLN A 126 -7.63 37.43 -20.16
CA GLN A 126 -6.58 37.61 -19.15
C GLN A 126 -7.22 37.99 -17.83
N GLY A 127 -6.89 37.24 -16.77
CA GLY A 127 -7.29 37.56 -15.42
C GLY A 127 -6.59 38.81 -14.89
N LYS A 128 -7.33 39.68 -14.20
CA LYS A 128 -6.85 40.91 -13.60
C LYS A 128 -6.80 40.81 -12.07
N LYS A 129 -7.87 41.20 -11.42
CA LYS A 129 -8.03 41.23 -9.97
C LYS A 129 -9.07 40.26 -9.47
N ARG A 130 -8.92 39.75 -8.24
CA ARG A 130 -9.94 38.96 -7.56
C ARG A 130 -11.07 39.86 -7.08
N PHE A 131 -12.29 39.35 -7.14
CA PHE A 131 -13.47 40.00 -6.59
C PHE A 131 -14.36 39.03 -5.86
N LYS A 132 -15.18 39.53 -4.98
CA LYS A 132 -16.24 38.80 -4.31
C LYS A 132 -17.59 39.33 -4.76
N ILE A 133 -18.50 38.44 -5.14
CA ILE A 133 -19.87 38.81 -5.46
C ILE A 133 -20.62 39.16 -4.17
N THR A 134 -21.27 40.32 -4.13
CA THR A 134 -22.07 40.78 -2.99
C THR A 134 -23.56 40.54 -3.23
N GLU A 135 -24.10 40.98 -4.38
CA GLU A 135 -25.52 40.92 -4.69
C GLU A 135 -25.74 40.64 -6.19
N PRO A 136 -26.73 39.81 -6.56
CA PRO A 136 -27.17 39.72 -7.96
C PRO A 136 -27.90 40.97 -8.39
N VAL A 137 -27.62 41.44 -9.62
CA VAL A 137 -28.29 42.61 -10.22
C VAL A 137 -29.34 42.17 -11.23
N SER A 138 -29.01 41.20 -12.12
CA SER A 138 -29.91 40.73 -13.18
C SER A 138 -29.46 39.36 -13.68
N ASP A 139 -30.45 38.53 -14.07
CA ASP A 139 -30.23 37.24 -14.73
C ASP A 139 -30.47 37.30 -16.26
N GLN A 140 -31.00 38.39 -16.76
CA GLN A 140 -31.31 38.61 -18.19
C GLN A 140 -30.68 39.91 -18.70
N PRO A 141 -30.05 39.92 -19.89
CA PRO A 141 -29.87 38.78 -20.83
C PRO A 141 -28.78 37.80 -20.44
N TYR A 142 -27.96 38.12 -19.45
CA TYR A 142 -26.92 37.30 -18.82
C TYR A 142 -26.75 37.72 -17.36
N LEU A 143 -26.01 36.93 -16.60
CA LEU A 143 -25.74 37.20 -15.17
C LEU A 143 -24.96 38.51 -15.00
N LYS A 144 -25.51 39.43 -14.19
CA LYS A 144 -24.83 40.63 -13.71
C LYS A 144 -24.86 40.68 -12.20
N CYS A 145 -23.72 40.97 -11.57
CA CYS A 145 -23.61 41.05 -10.13
C CYS A 145 -22.86 42.31 -9.68
N LYS A 146 -23.19 42.80 -8.49
CA LYS A 146 -22.37 43.79 -7.79
C LYS A 146 -21.17 43.04 -7.22
N ILE A 147 -20.02 43.66 -7.29
CA ILE A 147 -18.76 43.10 -6.85
C ILE A 147 -18.02 43.99 -5.84
N GLN A 148 -17.20 43.37 -5.02
CA GLN A 148 -16.27 44.06 -4.12
C GLN A 148 -14.88 43.46 -4.34
N GLU A 149 -13.86 44.28 -4.28
CA GLU A 149 -12.47 43.81 -4.37
C GLU A 149 -12.18 42.79 -3.28
N PHE A 150 -11.54 41.68 -3.66
CA PHE A 150 -11.11 40.68 -2.72
C PHE A 150 -9.60 40.85 -2.46
N GLU A 151 -9.29 41.44 -1.30
CA GLU A 151 -7.94 41.82 -0.93
C GLU A 151 -6.99 40.61 -0.81
N GLU A 152 -5.73 40.86 -1.19
CA GLU A 152 -4.64 39.89 -1.04
C GLU A 152 -3.67 40.36 0.03
N PHE A 153 -3.42 39.55 1.03
CA PHE A 153 -2.40 39.82 2.05
C PHE A 153 -1.07 39.27 1.56
N LYS A 154 -0.15 40.14 1.21
CA LYS A 154 1.22 39.81 0.81
C LYS A 154 2.14 39.79 2.04
N PRO A 155 3.01 38.77 2.20
CA PRO A 155 4.00 38.74 3.27
C PRO A 155 5.01 39.89 3.12
N GLU A 156 5.70 40.25 4.20
CA GLU A 156 6.75 41.29 4.18
C GLU A 156 7.89 40.87 3.24
N SER A 157 8.53 41.88 2.60
CA SER A 157 9.56 41.64 1.57
C SER A 157 10.79 40.85 2.07
N GLU A 158 11.01 40.76 3.39
CA GLU A 158 12.11 40.06 4.05
C GLU A 158 11.74 38.69 4.63
N ASP A 159 10.52 38.17 4.40
CA ASP A 159 10.13 36.85 4.90
C ASP A 159 10.92 35.72 4.18
N GLU A 160 11.98 35.24 4.85
CA GLU A 160 12.85 34.16 4.35
C GLU A 160 12.10 32.86 4.15
N GLU A 161 11.08 32.58 4.97
CA GLU A 161 10.26 31.38 4.85
C GLU A 161 9.42 31.42 3.56
N PHE A 162 8.83 32.55 3.25
CA PHE A 162 8.09 32.74 2.00
C PHE A 162 8.99 32.62 0.77
N LYS A 163 10.21 33.19 0.79
CA LYS A 163 11.18 32.99 -0.29
C LYS A 163 11.53 31.53 -0.51
N THR A 164 11.74 30.79 0.58
CA THR A 164 12.04 29.35 0.52
C THR A 164 10.88 28.54 -0.09
N ILE A 165 9.63 28.92 0.23
CA ILE A 165 8.44 28.28 -0.36
C ILE A 165 8.39 28.56 -1.87
N ILE A 166 8.64 29.80 -2.30
CA ILE A 166 8.64 30.20 -3.71
C ILE A 166 9.71 29.45 -4.50
N ASP A 167 10.92 29.35 -3.95
CA ASP A 167 12.00 28.57 -4.56
C ASP A 167 11.63 27.08 -4.67
N SER A 168 11.00 26.54 -3.63
CA SER A 168 10.50 25.15 -3.64
C SER A 168 9.42 24.93 -4.70
N VAL A 169 8.52 25.89 -4.90
CA VAL A 169 7.51 25.86 -5.98
C VAL A 169 8.17 25.89 -7.35
N LYS A 170 9.19 26.74 -7.56
CA LYS A 170 9.97 26.80 -8.82
C LYS A 170 10.66 25.45 -9.10
N ASP A 171 11.39 24.93 -8.11
CA ASP A 171 12.15 23.68 -8.24
C ASP A 171 11.24 22.48 -8.52
N LEU A 172 10.12 22.40 -7.81
CA LEU A 172 9.16 21.31 -8.00
C LEU A 172 8.45 21.42 -9.36
N SER A 173 8.14 22.65 -9.82
CA SER A 173 7.60 22.89 -11.16
C SER A 173 8.56 22.37 -12.24
N LEU A 174 9.86 22.67 -12.12
CA LEU A 174 10.88 22.19 -13.07
C LEU A 174 11.01 20.66 -13.06
N LYS A 175 10.88 20.02 -11.89
CA LYS A 175 10.88 18.54 -11.77
C LYS A 175 9.65 17.94 -12.43
N ILE A 176 8.47 18.52 -12.24
CA ILE A 176 7.21 18.06 -12.87
C ILE A 176 7.32 18.18 -14.39
N ILE A 177 7.80 19.34 -14.91
CA ILE A 177 7.99 19.56 -16.35
C ILE A 177 8.96 18.53 -16.94
N LYS A 178 10.10 18.28 -16.26
CA LYS A 178 11.11 17.31 -16.74
C LYS A 178 10.58 15.86 -16.78
N ASN A 179 9.70 15.51 -15.85
CA ASN A 179 9.17 14.15 -15.73
C ASN A 179 7.85 13.93 -16.47
N SER A 180 7.26 14.97 -17.04
CA SER A 180 6.00 14.91 -17.79
C SER A 180 6.26 14.91 -19.31
N PRO A 181 5.92 13.83 -20.04
CA PRO A 181 6.15 13.78 -21.49
C PRO A 181 5.24 14.72 -22.29
N ASN A 182 4.20 15.26 -21.67
CA ASN A 182 3.17 16.08 -22.34
C ASN A 182 3.41 17.59 -22.17
N ILE A 183 4.47 18.02 -21.46
CA ILE A 183 4.77 19.42 -21.25
C ILE A 183 5.98 19.80 -22.10
N PRO A 184 5.87 20.84 -22.96
CA PRO A 184 6.99 21.31 -23.74
C PRO A 184 8.15 21.79 -22.86
N SER A 185 9.40 21.55 -23.29
CA SER A 185 10.61 21.98 -22.57
C SER A 185 10.72 23.49 -22.36
N GLU A 186 10.09 24.26 -23.26
CA GLU A 186 9.98 25.72 -23.25
C GLU A 186 9.26 26.25 -21.99
N ALA A 187 8.37 25.45 -21.41
CA ALA A 187 7.70 25.80 -20.16
C ALA A 187 8.68 25.97 -18.98
N SER A 188 9.80 25.25 -18.99
CA SER A 188 10.87 25.42 -17.99
C SER A 188 11.51 26.82 -18.05
N PHE A 189 11.60 27.40 -19.25
CA PHE A 189 12.12 28.75 -19.42
C PHE A 189 11.14 29.80 -18.91
N ALA A 190 9.84 29.59 -19.13
CA ALA A 190 8.80 30.48 -18.60
C ALA A 190 8.83 30.54 -17.07
N ILE A 191 8.84 29.38 -16.40
CA ILE A 191 8.87 29.30 -14.93
C ILE A 191 10.11 29.97 -14.34
N LYS A 192 11.29 29.83 -14.98
CA LYS A 192 12.52 30.44 -14.50
C LYS A 192 12.50 31.97 -14.57
N ASN A 193 11.84 32.54 -15.58
CA ASN A 193 11.81 33.96 -15.84
C ASN A 193 10.63 34.70 -15.18
N ILE A 194 9.75 34.00 -14.46
CA ILE A 194 8.71 34.67 -13.67
C ILE A 194 9.34 35.33 -12.45
N GLU A 195 9.28 36.66 -12.39
CA GLU A 195 9.79 37.49 -11.28
C GLU A 195 8.79 37.66 -10.15
N SER A 196 7.50 37.85 -10.47
CA SER A 196 6.45 38.03 -9.46
C SER A 196 6.08 36.70 -8.77
N SER A 197 6.23 36.66 -7.46
CA SER A 197 5.84 35.51 -6.64
C SER A 197 4.33 35.25 -6.67
N SER A 198 3.49 36.30 -6.69
CA SER A 198 2.05 36.19 -6.79
C SER A 198 1.62 35.59 -8.15
N PHE A 199 2.23 36.10 -9.23
CA PHE A 199 1.98 35.58 -10.57
C PHE A 199 2.44 34.12 -10.70
N LEU A 200 3.62 33.75 -10.16
CA LEU A 200 4.11 32.37 -10.16
C LEU A 200 3.11 31.42 -9.52
N ILE A 201 2.63 31.76 -8.30
CA ILE A 201 1.65 30.93 -7.58
C ILE A 201 0.37 30.79 -8.39
N ASN A 202 -0.15 31.89 -8.94
CA ASN A 202 -1.37 31.89 -9.76
C ASN A 202 -1.20 31.07 -11.04
N PHE A 203 -0.06 31.20 -11.71
CA PHE A 203 0.26 30.47 -12.93
C PHE A 203 0.36 28.98 -12.68
N VAL A 204 1.07 28.56 -11.64
CA VAL A 204 1.19 27.17 -11.24
C VAL A 204 -0.18 26.61 -10.82
N SER A 205 -0.93 27.32 -9.98
CA SER A 205 -2.26 26.90 -9.51
C SER A 205 -3.26 26.69 -10.66
N SER A 206 -3.19 27.56 -11.68
CA SER A 206 -4.06 27.44 -12.87
C SER A 206 -3.77 26.16 -13.66
N ASN A 207 -2.48 25.79 -13.78
CA ASN A 207 -2.01 24.72 -14.66
C ASN A 207 -1.89 23.34 -13.96
N MET A 208 -2.06 23.25 -12.64
CA MET A 208 -2.06 21.97 -11.91
C MET A 208 -3.25 21.09 -12.31
N SER A 209 -3.02 19.76 -12.27
CA SER A 209 -4.06 18.74 -12.52
C SER A 209 -4.81 18.37 -11.25
N VAL A 210 -5.47 19.34 -10.64
CA VAL A 210 -6.32 19.17 -9.45
C VAL A 210 -7.75 19.55 -9.77
N ASP A 211 -8.69 19.09 -8.94
CA ASP A 211 -10.12 19.33 -9.14
C ASP A 211 -10.47 20.83 -9.06
N VAL A 212 -11.57 21.22 -9.72
CA VAL A 212 -12.04 22.62 -9.77
C VAL A 212 -12.29 23.18 -8.36
N GLU A 213 -12.83 22.38 -7.46
CA GLU A 213 -13.06 22.77 -6.06
C GLU A 213 -11.75 23.14 -5.33
N ASP A 214 -10.67 22.39 -5.57
CA ASP A 214 -9.38 22.66 -4.93
C ASP A 214 -8.70 23.89 -5.55
N LYS A 215 -8.83 24.09 -6.87
CA LYS A 215 -8.40 25.33 -7.53
C LYS A 215 -9.17 26.53 -6.99
N GLN A 216 -10.45 26.37 -6.78
CA GLN A 216 -11.30 27.45 -6.23
C GLN A 216 -10.91 27.80 -4.78
N LYS A 217 -10.61 26.81 -3.94
CA LYS A 217 -10.08 27.05 -2.58
C LYS A 217 -8.77 27.85 -2.61
N LEU A 218 -7.87 27.54 -3.56
CA LEU A 218 -6.64 28.32 -3.75
C LEU A 218 -6.95 29.76 -4.17
N LEU A 219 -7.92 30.00 -5.05
CA LEU A 219 -8.34 31.33 -5.45
C LEU A 219 -8.97 32.11 -4.28
N GLU A 220 -9.72 31.45 -3.40
CA GLU A 220 -10.39 32.02 -2.24
C GLU A 220 -9.44 32.27 -1.05
N THR A 221 -8.23 31.73 -1.05
CA THR A 221 -7.23 31.99 0.00
C THR A 221 -6.69 33.42 -0.16
N SER A 222 -6.93 34.27 0.85
CA SER A 222 -6.48 35.69 0.84
C SER A 222 -5.01 35.86 1.16
N ASP A 223 -4.46 35.02 2.05
CA ASP A 223 -3.05 35.03 2.43
C ASP A 223 -2.20 34.33 1.35
N LEU A 224 -1.25 35.10 0.77
CA LEU A 224 -0.39 34.62 -0.31
C LEU A 224 0.56 33.52 0.15
N LYS A 225 1.04 33.56 1.40
CA LYS A 225 1.94 32.56 1.96
C LYS A 225 1.21 31.24 2.18
N GLU A 226 0.00 31.28 2.72
CA GLU A 226 -0.84 30.09 2.91
C GLU A 226 -1.24 29.46 1.56
N ARG A 227 -1.56 30.30 0.57
CA ARG A 227 -1.85 29.85 -0.79
C ARG A 227 -0.65 29.18 -1.44
N ALA A 228 0.57 29.75 -1.27
CA ALA A 228 1.82 29.17 -1.76
C ALA A 228 2.10 27.80 -1.14
N LEU A 229 1.92 27.66 0.18
CA LEU A 229 2.06 26.38 0.89
C LEU A 229 1.05 25.33 0.39
N SER A 230 -0.18 25.73 0.19
CA SER A 230 -1.23 24.84 -0.32
C SER A 230 -0.93 24.40 -1.75
N THR A 231 -0.48 25.33 -2.62
CA THR A 231 -0.03 25.03 -3.97
C THR A 231 1.13 24.02 -3.95
N LEU A 232 2.13 24.23 -3.09
CA LEU A 232 3.26 23.31 -2.95
C LEU A 232 2.82 21.90 -2.50
N ARG A 233 1.84 21.80 -1.62
CA ARG A 233 1.26 20.49 -1.20
C ARG A 233 0.62 19.76 -2.37
N TYR A 234 -0.23 20.43 -3.14
CA TYR A 234 -0.86 19.82 -4.32
C TYR A 234 0.17 19.39 -5.37
N MET A 235 1.19 20.22 -5.60
CA MET A 235 2.30 19.90 -6.51
C MET A 235 3.09 18.66 -6.08
N ASN A 236 3.35 18.49 -4.77
CA ASN A 236 4.03 17.29 -4.25
C ASN A 236 3.22 16.02 -4.51
N VAL A 237 1.91 16.07 -4.32
CA VAL A 237 1.02 14.94 -4.62
C VAL A 237 1.04 14.61 -6.12
N GLU A 238 1.00 15.62 -6.97
CA GLU A 238 1.06 15.45 -8.42
C GLU A 238 2.40 14.88 -8.87
N PHE A 239 3.51 15.35 -8.33
CA PHE A 239 4.85 14.85 -8.59
C PHE A 239 5.01 13.36 -8.21
N GLN A 240 4.53 12.98 -7.02
CA GLN A 240 4.54 11.57 -6.61
C GLN A 240 3.72 10.67 -7.53
N LYS A 241 2.57 11.14 -8.01
CA LYS A 241 1.76 10.42 -9.00
C LYS A 241 2.50 10.25 -10.33
N LEU A 242 3.24 11.28 -10.78
CA LEU A 242 4.04 11.25 -12.00
C LEU A 242 5.24 10.30 -11.87
N GLU A 243 5.97 10.31 -10.76
CA GLU A 243 7.06 9.37 -10.51
C GLU A 243 6.56 7.92 -10.54
N LEU A 244 5.45 7.64 -9.84
CA LEU A 244 4.86 6.30 -9.84
C LEU A 244 4.42 5.87 -11.25
N LYS A 245 3.82 6.77 -12.02
CA LYS A 245 3.41 6.51 -13.40
C LYS A 245 4.61 6.23 -14.31
N ASN A 246 5.69 7.01 -14.19
CA ASN A 246 6.91 6.84 -14.97
C ASN A 246 7.64 5.54 -14.60
N ASP A 247 7.68 5.17 -13.31
CA ASP A 247 8.23 3.90 -12.84
C ASP A 247 7.44 2.68 -13.38
N ILE A 248 6.13 2.78 -13.41
CA ILE A 248 5.27 1.75 -13.99
C ILE A 248 5.50 1.69 -15.51
N GLN A 249 5.53 2.83 -16.19
CA GLN A 249 5.73 2.91 -17.64
C GLN A 249 7.13 2.44 -18.06
N SER A 250 8.19 2.76 -17.30
CA SER A 250 9.55 2.29 -17.56
C SER A 250 9.68 0.77 -17.37
N LYS A 251 9.01 0.19 -16.38
CA LYS A 251 8.91 -1.26 -16.19
C LYS A 251 8.18 -1.95 -17.34
N VAL A 252 7.02 -1.41 -17.73
CA VAL A 252 6.25 -1.92 -18.87
C VAL A 252 7.03 -1.77 -20.18
N GLN A 253 7.75 -0.68 -20.36
CA GLN A 253 8.52 -0.42 -21.57
C GLN A 253 9.82 -1.25 -21.64
N SER A 254 10.46 -1.55 -20.48
CA SER A 254 11.57 -2.49 -20.40
C SER A 254 11.12 -3.92 -20.74
N ASP A 255 9.97 -4.34 -20.22
CA ASP A 255 9.38 -5.65 -20.51
C ASP A 255 8.90 -5.73 -21.98
N MET A 256 8.31 -4.66 -22.51
CA MET A 256 7.94 -4.58 -23.93
C MET A 256 9.16 -4.50 -24.86
N SER A 257 10.22 -3.78 -24.51
CA SER A 257 11.43 -3.68 -25.33
C SER A 257 12.20 -5.00 -25.35
N GLN A 258 12.17 -5.76 -24.27
CA GLN A 258 12.73 -7.11 -24.22
C GLN A 258 11.91 -8.08 -25.08
N GLN A 259 10.59 -8.02 -25.03
CA GLN A 259 9.69 -8.80 -25.89
C GLN A 259 9.79 -8.36 -27.37
N GLN A 260 9.88 -7.05 -27.66
CA GLN A 260 10.08 -6.54 -29.01
C GLN A 260 11.47 -6.90 -29.57
N ARG A 261 12.50 -6.92 -28.73
CA ARG A 261 13.86 -7.33 -29.14
C ARG A 261 13.92 -8.83 -29.37
N GLU A 262 13.27 -9.64 -28.56
CA GLU A 262 13.10 -11.08 -28.82
C GLU A 262 12.25 -11.32 -30.07
N TYR A 263 11.18 -10.56 -30.28
CA TYR A 263 10.37 -10.60 -31.49
C TYR A 263 11.17 -10.16 -32.74
N PHE A 264 11.94 -9.07 -32.63
CA PHE A 264 12.76 -8.57 -33.75
C PHE A 264 13.92 -9.51 -34.08
N LEU A 265 14.56 -10.09 -33.08
CA LEU A 265 15.58 -11.14 -33.26
C LEU A 265 14.96 -12.43 -33.83
N HIS A 266 13.76 -12.80 -33.41
CA HIS A 266 13.00 -13.88 -34.00
C HIS A 266 12.61 -13.59 -35.46
N GLN A 267 12.26 -12.35 -35.78
CA GLN A 267 11.91 -11.95 -37.12
C GLN A 267 13.15 -11.86 -38.06
N GLN A 268 14.28 -11.35 -37.54
CA GLN A 268 15.57 -11.43 -38.28
C GLN A 268 16.03 -12.88 -38.46
N MET A 269 15.88 -13.72 -37.42
CA MET A 269 16.17 -15.15 -37.54
C MET A 269 15.25 -15.82 -38.58
N LYS A 270 13.98 -15.40 -38.64
CA LYS A 270 13.00 -15.87 -39.61
C LYS A 270 13.35 -15.45 -41.06
N THR A 271 13.75 -14.19 -41.28
CA THR A 271 14.17 -13.70 -42.60
C THR A 271 15.47 -14.39 -43.06
N ILE A 272 16.40 -14.61 -42.10
CA ILE A 272 17.63 -15.37 -42.41
C ILE A 272 17.30 -16.86 -42.65
N GLN A 273 16.34 -17.45 -41.96
CA GLN A 273 15.86 -18.80 -42.22
C GLN A 273 15.13 -18.93 -43.57
N GLU A 274 14.35 -17.91 -43.96
CA GLU A 274 13.70 -17.86 -45.28
C GLU A 274 14.74 -17.71 -46.39
N GLU A 275 15.80 -16.90 -46.20
CA GLU A 275 16.93 -16.79 -47.19
C GLU A 275 17.83 -18.03 -47.20
N LEU A 276 17.91 -18.79 -46.08
CA LEU A 276 18.69 -20.02 -45.98
C LEU A 276 17.88 -21.29 -46.35
N GLY A 277 16.67 -21.18 -46.90
CA GLY A 277 15.80 -22.30 -47.26
C GLY A 277 14.94 -22.76 -46.07
N GLY A 278 14.41 -21.78 -45.30
CA GLY A 278 13.58 -22.06 -44.10
C GLY A 278 12.36 -22.91 -44.37
N VAL A 279 12.01 -23.69 -43.38
CA VAL A 279 10.91 -24.67 -43.35
C VAL A 279 9.63 -24.04 -43.92
N SER A 280 9.10 -24.60 -44.98
CA SER A 280 7.81 -24.18 -45.55
C SER A 280 6.71 -24.28 -44.47
N SER A 281 5.63 -23.52 -44.59
CA SER A 281 4.46 -23.61 -43.71
C SER A 281 3.93 -25.04 -43.53
N GLU A 282 4.13 -25.87 -44.53
CA GLU A 282 3.87 -27.32 -44.53
C GLU A 282 4.81 -28.06 -43.58
N GLY A 283 6.11 -27.69 -43.53
CA GLY A 283 7.09 -28.28 -42.64
C GLY A 283 6.82 -27.91 -41.14
N GLU A 284 6.33 -26.69 -40.86
CA GLU A 284 5.91 -26.32 -39.49
C GLU A 284 4.70 -27.14 -39.03
N ILE A 285 3.75 -27.37 -39.92
CA ILE A 285 2.56 -28.20 -39.61
C ILE A 285 2.94 -29.65 -39.37
N GLU A 286 3.90 -30.19 -40.15
CA GLU A 286 4.35 -31.54 -39.94
C GLU A 286 5.16 -31.70 -38.65
N ASP A 287 6.00 -30.71 -38.29
CA ASP A 287 6.66 -30.68 -36.97
C ASP A 287 5.62 -30.69 -35.83
N MET A 288 4.55 -29.89 -35.92
CA MET A 288 3.47 -29.90 -34.93
C MET A 288 2.78 -31.24 -34.86
N ARG A 289 2.59 -31.95 -35.98
CA ARG A 289 2.01 -33.31 -36.00
C ARG A 289 2.95 -34.34 -35.34
N GLU A 290 4.25 -34.24 -35.59
CA GLU A 290 5.24 -35.11 -34.95
C GLU A 290 5.31 -34.88 -33.46
N ARG A 291 5.35 -33.64 -33.01
CA ARG A 291 5.29 -33.28 -31.58
C ARG A 291 4.00 -33.77 -30.93
N ALA A 292 2.87 -33.74 -31.64
CA ALA A 292 1.59 -34.21 -31.15
C ALA A 292 1.57 -35.74 -30.98
N LYS A 293 2.17 -36.49 -31.91
CA LYS A 293 2.29 -37.97 -31.80
C LYS A 293 3.05 -38.40 -30.55
N ALA A 294 3.94 -37.55 -30.02
CA ALA A 294 4.71 -37.86 -28.82
C ALA A 294 3.94 -37.54 -27.52
N LYS A 295 2.71 -37.01 -27.59
CA LYS A 295 1.86 -36.68 -26.46
C LYS A 295 0.78 -37.75 -26.23
N THR A 296 0.45 -37.96 -24.98
CA THR A 296 -0.67 -38.84 -24.58
C THR A 296 -1.82 -37.94 -24.15
N TRP A 297 -2.79 -37.75 -25.01
CA TRP A 297 -3.99 -36.96 -24.76
C TRP A 297 -5.23 -37.86 -24.57
N ASN A 298 -6.26 -37.31 -23.94
CA ASN A 298 -7.59 -37.90 -24.02
C ASN A 298 -8.24 -37.59 -25.38
N ASP A 299 -9.26 -38.35 -25.77
CA ASP A 299 -9.90 -38.25 -27.09
C ASP A 299 -10.41 -36.81 -27.38
N ASN A 300 -10.97 -36.11 -26.39
CA ASN A 300 -11.50 -34.76 -26.54
C ASN A 300 -10.38 -33.72 -26.86
N VAL A 301 -9.26 -33.83 -26.18
CA VAL A 301 -8.09 -32.93 -26.36
C VAL A 301 -7.44 -33.19 -27.71
N GLU A 302 -7.29 -34.49 -28.09
CA GLU A 302 -6.71 -34.86 -29.36
C GLU A 302 -7.58 -34.39 -30.54
N ASP A 303 -8.89 -34.57 -30.46
CA ASP A 303 -9.83 -34.13 -31.47
C ASP A 303 -9.87 -32.60 -31.61
N HIS A 304 -9.79 -31.87 -30.50
CA HIS A 304 -9.70 -30.43 -30.53
C HIS A 304 -8.40 -29.97 -31.21
N PHE A 305 -7.25 -30.54 -30.86
CA PHE A 305 -5.97 -30.24 -31.49
C PHE A 305 -6.01 -30.50 -32.99
N LYS A 306 -6.55 -31.65 -33.43
CA LYS A 306 -6.67 -32.01 -34.86
C LYS A 306 -7.53 -30.96 -35.61
N LYS A 307 -8.66 -30.54 -35.01
CA LYS A 307 -9.53 -29.49 -35.59
C LYS A 307 -8.82 -28.18 -35.74
N GLU A 308 -8.11 -27.72 -34.70
CA GLU A 308 -7.41 -26.44 -34.70
C GLU A 308 -6.18 -26.45 -35.63
N LEU A 309 -5.47 -27.59 -35.73
CA LEU A 309 -4.39 -27.78 -36.70
C LEU A 309 -4.91 -27.77 -38.14
N ALA A 310 -6.08 -28.40 -38.40
CA ALA A 310 -6.72 -28.37 -39.72
C ALA A 310 -7.21 -26.96 -40.11
N LYS A 311 -7.58 -26.11 -39.14
CA LYS A 311 -7.86 -24.69 -39.36
C LYS A 311 -6.58 -23.96 -39.76
N LEU A 312 -5.46 -24.14 -39.02
CA LEU A 312 -4.16 -23.51 -39.38
C LEU A 312 -3.72 -23.88 -40.80
N GLN A 313 -3.90 -25.14 -41.17
CA GLN A 313 -3.52 -25.63 -42.52
C GLN A 313 -4.29 -24.96 -43.67
N LYS A 314 -5.53 -24.48 -43.39
CA LYS A 314 -6.38 -23.80 -44.37
C LYS A 314 -6.19 -22.28 -44.38
N MET A 315 -5.48 -21.72 -43.38
CA MET A 315 -5.27 -20.28 -43.28
C MET A 315 -4.13 -19.81 -44.15
N ASN A 316 -4.27 -18.58 -44.68
CA ASN A 316 -3.17 -17.94 -45.41
C ASN A 316 -2.08 -17.51 -44.40
N PRO A 317 -0.79 -17.92 -44.57
CA PRO A 317 0.29 -17.56 -43.66
C PRO A 317 0.57 -16.06 -43.52
N GLN A 318 0.08 -15.23 -44.44
CA GLN A 318 0.30 -13.77 -44.40
C GLN A 318 -0.72 -13.00 -43.57
N VAL A 319 -1.77 -13.62 -43.08
CA VAL A 319 -2.77 -12.96 -42.21
C VAL A 319 -2.38 -13.05 -40.73
N ALA A 320 -2.74 -12.04 -39.95
CA ALA A 320 -2.39 -11.96 -38.52
C ALA A 320 -2.95 -13.14 -37.73
N GLU A 321 -4.13 -13.62 -38.10
CA GLU A 321 -4.80 -14.77 -37.49
C GLU A 321 -3.97 -16.06 -37.57
N TYR A 322 -3.17 -16.24 -38.63
CA TYR A 322 -2.26 -17.40 -38.75
C TYR A 322 -1.26 -17.42 -37.57
N SER A 323 -0.64 -16.29 -37.25
CA SER A 323 0.32 -16.18 -36.16
C SER A 323 -0.35 -16.44 -34.80
N ILE A 324 -1.58 -15.97 -34.61
CA ILE A 324 -2.34 -16.21 -33.38
C ILE A 324 -2.65 -17.70 -33.25
N GLN A 325 -3.13 -18.34 -34.31
CA GLN A 325 -3.47 -19.76 -34.33
C GLN A 325 -2.24 -20.64 -34.15
N ARG A 326 -1.12 -20.28 -34.75
CA ARG A 326 0.17 -20.95 -34.58
C ARG A 326 0.65 -20.87 -33.14
N ASN A 327 0.67 -19.68 -32.54
CA ASN A 327 1.07 -19.49 -31.14
C ASN A 327 0.15 -20.27 -30.18
N TYR A 328 -1.13 -20.35 -30.50
CA TYR A 328 -2.08 -21.16 -29.75
C TYR A 328 -1.70 -22.65 -29.80
N LEU A 329 -1.42 -23.20 -30.98
CA LEU A 329 -1.04 -24.61 -31.13
C LEU A 329 0.33 -24.91 -30.51
N ASP A 330 1.30 -23.99 -30.63
CA ASP A 330 2.58 -24.11 -29.95
C ASP A 330 2.41 -24.14 -28.42
N LEU A 331 1.58 -23.26 -27.86
CA LEU A 331 1.24 -23.31 -26.43
C LEU A 331 0.62 -24.67 -26.06
N PHE A 332 -0.33 -25.15 -26.86
CA PHE A 332 -1.03 -26.40 -26.63
C PHE A 332 -0.05 -27.61 -26.61
N LEU A 333 0.92 -27.62 -27.52
CA LEU A 333 1.98 -28.62 -27.59
C LEU A 333 3.01 -28.51 -26.46
N ASP A 334 3.28 -27.27 -26.01
CA ASP A 334 4.25 -27.03 -24.95
C ASP A 334 3.71 -27.38 -23.55
N LEU A 335 2.38 -27.47 -23.39
CA LEU A 335 1.79 -27.87 -22.12
C LEU A 335 2.17 -29.30 -21.74
N PRO A 336 2.43 -29.55 -20.44
CA PRO A 336 2.86 -30.86 -19.94
C PRO A 336 1.64 -31.77 -19.66
N TRP A 337 0.87 -32.14 -20.67
CA TRP A 337 -0.34 -32.98 -20.54
C TRP A 337 -0.09 -34.32 -19.89
N ASP A 338 1.04 -34.95 -20.22
CA ASP A 338 1.42 -36.31 -19.82
C ASP A 338 2.71 -36.40 -19.01
N LYS A 339 3.42 -35.23 -18.82
CA LYS A 339 4.69 -35.23 -18.13
C LYS A 339 4.49 -35.09 -16.63
N THR A 340 4.62 -36.17 -15.89
CA THR A 340 4.60 -36.19 -14.42
C THR A 340 6.01 -36.29 -13.85
N SER A 341 6.25 -35.61 -12.72
CA SER A 341 7.40 -35.90 -11.86
C SER A 341 7.08 -37.16 -11.04
N GLU A 342 8.09 -38.01 -10.81
CA GLU A 342 7.92 -39.13 -9.86
C GLU A 342 7.84 -38.56 -8.42
N ASP A 343 6.81 -38.99 -7.71
CA ASP A 343 6.58 -38.56 -6.35
C ASP A 343 7.45 -39.34 -5.36
N LEU A 344 8.28 -38.59 -4.67
CA LEU A 344 9.16 -39.14 -3.63
C LEU A 344 8.49 -39.02 -2.25
N PHE A 345 7.55 -39.92 -1.92
CA PHE A 345 6.89 -39.95 -0.62
C PHE A 345 7.78 -40.54 0.49
N ASP A 346 9.01 -40.03 0.63
CA ASP A 346 9.88 -40.31 1.77
C ASP A 346 9.74 -39.25 2.85
N LEU A 347 8.93 -39.53 3.87
CA LEU A 347 8.65 -38.61 4.98
C LEU A 347 9.92 -38.28 5.79
N LYS A 348 10.91 -39.20 5.87
CA LYS A 348 12.17 -38.93 6.55
C LYS A 348 13.03 -37.93 5.76
N ARG A 349 13.03 -38.05 4.44
CA ARG A 349 13.66 -37.07 3.54
C ARG A 349 12.94 -35.74 3.63
N ALA A 350 11.61 -35.72 3.60
CA ALA A 350 10.80 -34.50 3.73
C ALA A 350 11.12 -33.75 5.04
N GLN A 351 11.20 -34.48 6.15
CA GLN A 351 11.63 -33.90 7.45
C GLN A 351 13.03 -33.28 7.35
N LYS A 352 13.99 -33.99 6.76
CA LYS A 352 15.37 -33.48 6.61
C LYS A 352 15.44 -32.21 5.73
N VAL A 353 14.67 -32.13 4.66
CA VAL A 353 14.59 -30.94 3.79
C VAL A 353 13.99 -29.76 4.55
N LEU A 354 12.89 -29.97 5.25
CA LEU A 354 12.25 -28.95 6.06
C LEU A 354 13.17 -28.45 7.19
N ASP A 355 13.92 -29.34 7.85
CA ASP A 355 14.86 -28.99 8.92
C ASP A 355 16.11 -28.27 8.41
N ARG A 356 16.56 -28.62 7.21
CA ARG A 356 17.67 -27.95 6.53
C ARG A 356 17.30 -26.51 6.16
N ASP A 357 16.12 -26.30 5.61
CA ASP A 357 15.72 -25.02 5.01
C ASP A 357 15.06 -24.06 6.01
N HIS A 358 14.44 -24.61 7.07
CA HIS A 358 13.67 -23.83 8.05
C HIS A 358 14.09 -24.16 9.47
N TYR A 359 14.70 -23.20 10.12
CA TYR A 359 15.02 -23.30 11.55
C TYR A 359 13.80 -23.00 12.41
N GLY A 360 13.55 -23.80 13.43
CA GLY A 360 12.32 -23.69 14.24
C GLY A 360 11.07 -24.21 13.51
N LEU A 361 9.91 -23.62 13.76
CA LEU A 361 8.62 -23.95 13.14
C LEU A 361 8.22 -25.44 13.29
N GLU A 362 8.56 -26.09 14.41
CA GLU A 362 8.37 -27.55 14.59
C GLU A 362 6.91 -27.98 14.40
N ASP A 363 5.94 -27.21 14.93
CA ASP A 363 4.54 -27.52 14.78
C ASP A 363 4.08 -27.44 13.32
N VAL A 364 4.56 -26.43 12.60
CA VAL A 364 4.29 -26.27 11.15
C VAL A 364 4.88 -27.44 10.37
N LYS A 365 6.14 -27.83 10.64
CA LYS A 365 6.80 -28.96 10.01
C LYS A 365 6.05 -30.27 10.29
N ARG A 366 5.67 -30.49 11.57
CA ARG A 366 4.89 -31.67 11.96
C ARG A 366 3.57 -31.74 11.18
N ARG A 367 2.79 -30.66 11.13
CA ARG A 367 1.53 -30.58 10.37
C ARG A 367 1.74 -30.84 8.88
N ILE A 368 2.81 -30.28 8.29
CA ILE A 368 3.16 -30.55 6.88
C ILE A 368 3.47 -32.04 6.69
N ILE A 369 4.24 -32.67 7.59
CA ILE A 369 4.56 -34.11 7.51
C ILE A 369 3.31 -34.98 7.70
N GLU A 370 2.40 -34.62 8.62
CA GLU A 370 1.11 -35.29 8.81
C GLU A 370 0.27 -35.21 7.53
N TYR A 371 0.19 -34.05 6.91
CA TYR A 371 -0.50 -33.84 5.65
C TYR A 371 0.11 -34.71 4.51
N LEU A 372 1.43 -34.71 4.37
CA LEU A 372 2.14 -35.53 3.39
C LEU A 372 1.97 -37.04 3.66
N ALA A 373 1.86 -37.45 4.93
CA ALA A 373 1.57 -38.84 5.30
C ALA A 373 0.19 -39.31 4.86
N VAL A 374 -0.83 -38.44 5.01
CA VAL A 374 -2.18 -38.71 4.53
C VAL A 374 -2.21 -38.88 3.00
N LEU A 375 -1.55 -37.97 2.27
CA LEU A 375 -1.43 -38.08 0.80
C LEU A 375 -0.75 -39.36 0.37
N LYS A 376 0.31 -39.78 1.08
CA LYS A 376 1.01 -41.06 0.82
C LYS A 376 0.10 -42.25 1.02
N LEU A 377 -0.73 -42.26 2.09
CA LEU A 377 -1.60 -43.38 2.43
C LEU A 377 -2.81 -43.52 1.49
N ARG A 378 -3.35 -42.37 1.09
CA ARG A 378 -4.50 -42.29 0.16
C ARG A 378 -4.11 -42.58 -1.28
N ASN A 379 -2.86 -42.33 -1.64
CA ASN A 379 -2.33 -42.41 -3.00
C ASN A 379 -3.17 -41.57 -4.01
N ASP A 380 -3.82 -40.53 -3.54
CA ASP A 380 -4.54 -39.54 -4.32
C ASP A 380 -4.23 -38.13 -3.80
N MET A 381 -4.47 -37.10 -4.63
CA MET A 381 -4.26 -35.72 -4.29
C MET A 381 -5.55 -35.00 -3.89
N LYS A 382 -6.67 -35.71 -3.79
CA LYS A 382 -7.95 -35.17 -3.35
C LYS A 382 -7.96 -34.91 -1.86
N SER A 383 -7.25 -33.88 -1.46
CA SER A 383 -7.11 -33.42 -0.07
C SER A 383 -7.36 -31.93 0.03
N PRO A 384 -7.75 -31.39 1.20
CA PRO A 384 -7.90 -29.97 1.41
C PRO A 384 -6.62 -29.21 1.02
N ILE A 385 -6.77 -28.00 0.53
CA ILE A 385 -5.63 -27.16 0.12
C ILE A 385 -4.87 -26.73 1.37
N LEU A 386 -3.56 -26.88 1.35
CA LEU A 386 -2.71 -26.45 2.45
C LEU A 386 -2.61 -24.91 2.45
N CYS A 387 -3.13 -24.23 3.48
CA CYS A 387 -3.02 -22.78 3.65
C CYS A 387 -2.04 -22.40 4.77
N LEU A 388 -0.93 -21.81 4.42
CA LEU A 388 0.06 -21.28 5.37
C LEU A 388 -0.33 -19.84 5.76
N TYR A 389 -0.87 -19.68 6.97
CA TYR A 389 -1.32 -18.39 7.49
C TYR A 389 -0.37 -17.85 8.54
N GLY A 390 -0.06 -16.55 8.49
CA GLY A 390 0.76 -15.91 9.53
C GLY A 390 1.35 -14.56 9.10
N PRO A 391 2.11 -13.90 9.95
CA PRO A 391 2.67 -12.58 9.67
C PRO A 391 3.62 -12.60 8.46
N PRO A 392 3.89 -11.43 7.85
CA PRO A 392 4.81 -11.34 6.72
C PRO A 392 6.24 -11.66 7.13
N GLY A 393 6.99 -12.28 6.21
CA GLY A 393 8.42 -12.56 6.38
C GLY A 393 8.77 -13.75 7.27
N VAL A 394 7.81 -14.63 7.60
CA VAL A 394 8.05 -15.88 8.38
C VAL A 394 8.41 -17.09 7.52
N GLY A 395 8.52 -16.91 6.19
CA GLY A 395 8.97 -17.99 5.31
C GLY A 395 7.86 -18.84 4.70
N LYS A 396 6.59 -18.39 4.69
CA LYS A 396 5.45 -19.15 4.11
C LYS A 396 5.70 -19.61 2.67
N THR A 397 6.14 -18.69 1.80
CA THR A 397 6.41 -19.00 0.38
C THR A 397 7.61 -19.92 0.22
N SER A 398 8.64 -19.82 1.09
CA SER A 398 9.79 -20.74 1.05
C SER A 398 9.44 -22.13 1.56
N LEU A 399 8.49 -22.27 2.50
CA LEU A 399 7.97 -23.59 2.92
C LEU A 399 7.34 -24.33 1.73
N GLY A 400 6.56 -23.65 0.88
CA GLY A 400 6.02 -24.24 -0.34
C GLY A 400 7.10 -24.77 -1.30
N LYS A 401 8.22 -24.03 -1.43
CA LYS A 401 9.37 -24.48 -2.21
C LYS A 401 10.03 -25.73 -1.60
N SER A 402 10.18 -25.76 -0.28
CA SER A 402 10.76 -26.92 0.42
C SER A 402 9.87 -28.16 0.37
N ILE A 403 8.53 -27.96 0.35
CA ILE A 403 7.56 -29.06 0.11
C ILE A 403 7.77 -29.63 -1.29
N ALA A 404 7.93 -28.79 -2.31
CA ALA A 404 8.19 -29.24 -3.68
C ALA A 404 9.49 -30.06 -3.78
N GLU A 405 10.57 -29.58 -3.16
CA GLU A 405 11.85 -30.29 -3.11
C GLU A 405 11.72 -31.64 -2.35
N ALA A 406 10.98 -31.65 -1.24
CA ALA A 406 10.74 -32.84 -0.44
C ALA A 406 10.03 -33.95 -1.22
N LEU A 407 9.05 -33.56 -2.04
CA LEU A 407 8.28 -34.48 -2.89
C LEU A 407 8.98 -34.82 -4.22
N GLY A 408 10.08 -34.14 -4.57
CA GLY A 408 10.73 -34.30 -5.88
C GLY A 408 9.98 -33.65 -7.03
N ARG A 409 8.96 -32.82 -6.73
CA ARG A 409 8.11 -32.12 -7.71
C ARG A 409 8.70 -30.79 -8.14
N LYS A 410 8.34 -30.34 -9.33
CA LYS A 410 8.63 -28.99 -9.78
C LYS A 410 7.84 -27.98 -8.95
N TYR A 411 8.40 -26.78 -8.82
CA TYR A 411 7.81 -25.66 -8.08
C TYR A 411 7.26 -24.61 -9.02
N ALA A 412 5.99 -24.25 -8.86
CA ALA A 412 5.37 -23.13 -9.54
C ALA A 412 4.84 -22.11 -8.51
N ARG A 413 4.90 -20.83 -8.83
CA ARG A 413 4.39 -19.77 -7.96
C ARG A 413 3.58 -18.76 -8.77
N VAL A 414 2.39 -18.45 -8.26
CA VAL A 414 1.55 -17.33 -8.76
C VAL A 414 1.27 -16.39 -7.58
N SER A 415 1.59 -15.12 -7.75
CA SER A 415 1.16 -14.08 -6.82
C SER A 415 -0.24 -13.63 -7.20
N LEU A 416 -1.17 -13.75 -6.25
CA LEU A 416 -2.56 -13.35 -6.39
C LEU A 416 -2.80 -11.90 -5.92
N GLY A 417 -1.79 -11.29 -5.28
CA GLY A 417 -1.88 -9.93 -4.78
C GLY A 417 -2.06 -8.91 -5.92
N GLY A 418 -3.19 -8.21 -5.89
CA GLY A 418 -3.51 -7.19 -6.89
C GLY A 418 -4.29 -7.69 -8.11
N LEU A 419 -4.62 -8.97 -8.18
CA LEU A 419 -5.51 -9.49 -9.22
C LEU A 419 -6.92 -8.95 -9.00
N ARG A 420 -7.51 -8.44 -10.07
CA ARG A 420 -8.86 -7.85 -10.06
C ARG A 420 -9.76 -8.44 -11.15
N ASP A 421 -9.18 -9.10 -12.14
CA ASP A 421 -9.86 -9.65 -13.31
C ASP A 421 -9.82 -11.18 -13.26
N GLU A 422 -10.97 -11.82 -13.42
CA GLU A 422 -11.12 -13.27 -13.55
C GLU A 422 -10.33 -13.82 -14.75
N ALA A 423 -10.20 -13.04 -15.82
CA ALA A 423 -9.48 -13.42 -17.03
C ALA A 423 -7.97 -13.67 -16.76
N GLU A 424 -7.39 -13.09 -15.70
CA GLU A 424 -6.01 -13.41 -15.32
C GLU A 424 -5.86 -14.87 -14.82
N ILE A 425 -6.91 -15.49 -14.30
CA ILE A 425 -6.91 -16.87 -13.84
C ILE A 425 -7.35 -17.81 -14.95
N ARG A 426 -8.51 -17.51 -15.58
CA ARG A 426 -9.16 -18.34 -16.61
C ARG A 426 -8.69 -18.02 -18.04
N GLY A 427 -7.83 -17.05 -18.25
CA GLY A 427 -7.42 -16.61 -19.59
C GLY A 427 -8.47 -15.76 -20.32
N HIS A 428 -8.02 -15.10 -21.36
CA HIS A 428 -8.87 -14.32 -22.27
C HIS A 428 -9.36 -15.21 -23.41
N ARG A 429 -10.53 -14.94 -23.96
CA ARG A 429 -11.00 -15.64 -25.16
C ARG A 429 -10.01 -15.40 -26.31
N LYS A 430 -9.57 -16.47 -26.98
CA LYS A 430 -8.55 -16.43 -28.05
C LYS A 430 -8.90 -15.51 -29.24
N THR A 431 -10.19 -15.14 -29.39
CA THR A 431 -10.66 -14.25 -30.46
C THR A 431 -10.22 -12.79 -30.30
N TYR A 432 -9.75 -12.38 -29.12
CA TYR A 432 -9.29 -11.02 -28.90
C TYR A 432 -7.81 -10.86 -29.28
N ILE A 433 -7.47 -9.75 -29.92
CA ILE A 433 -6.06 -9.40 -30.20
C ILE A 433 -5.32 -9.22 -28.88
N GLY A 434 -4.22 -9.95 -28.70
CA GLY A 434 -3.48 -9.94 -27.44
C GLY A 434 -4.02 -10.87 -26.35
N ALA A 435 -4.96 -11.77 -26.69
CA ALA A 435 -5.43 -12.78 -25.75
C ALA A 435 -4.28 -13.66 -25.21
N MET A 436 -4.32 -13.97 -23.93
CA MET A 436 -3.32 -14.79 -23.26
C MET A 436 -4.00 -15.85 -22.42
N PRO A 437 -3.39 -17.05 -22.27
CA PRO A 437 -3.88 -18.03 -21.33
C PRO A 437 -3.78 -17.52 -19.88
N GLY A 438 -4.59 -18.09 -19.01
CA GLY A 438 -4.58 -17.78 -17.60
C GLY A 438 -3.24 -18.07 -16.92
N ARG A 439 -2.98 -17.42 -15.81
CA ARG A 439 -1.71 -17.58 -15.07
C ARG A 439 -1.46 -19.01 -14.60
N ILE A 440 -2.51 -19.77 -14.38
CA ILE A 440 -2.43 -21.19 -14.01
C ILE A 440 -1.78 -21.98 -15.15
N ILE A 441 -2.34 -21.90 -16.37
CA ILE A 441 -1.84 -22.58 -17.57
C ILE A 441 -0.42 -22.09 -17.93
N GLN A 442 -0.17 -20.79 -17.87
CA GLN A 442 1.18 -20.26 -18.12
C GLN A 442 2.24 -20.82 -17.15
N SER A 443 1.85 -20.98 -15.87
CA SER A 443 2.76 -21.47 -14.84
C SER A 443 3.00 -22.98 -14.98
N LEU A 444 2.00 -23.74 -15.41
CA LEU A 444 2.16 -25.17 -15.76
C LEU A 444 3.11 -25.35 -16.93
N LYS A 445 2.97 -24.55 -18.01
CA LYS A 445 3.94 -24.53 -19.12
C LYS A 445 5.37 -24.29 -18.62
N LYS A 446 5.58 -23.27 -17.74
CA LYS A 446 6.89 -22.97 -17.16
C LYS A 446 7.42 -24.08 -16.26
N ALA A 447 6.57 -24.75 -15.51
CA ALA A 447 6.94 -25.87 -14.65
C ALA A 447 7.39 -27.11 -15.47
N GLY A 448 6.80 -27.32 -16.65
CA GLY A 448 7.09 -28.43 -17.55
C GLY A 448 6.63 -29.80 -17.04
N THR A 449 5.79 -29.83 -16.01
CA THR A 449 5.14 -31.04 -15.45
C THR A 449 3.71 -30.73 -15.08
N ASN A 450 2.81 -31.72 -15.15
CA ASN A 450 1.39 -31.58 -14.83
C ASN A 450 1.07 -31.76 -13.34
N ASN A 451 2.05 -32.19 -12.51
CA ASN A 451 1.92 -32.38 -11.07
C ASN A 451 2.86 -31.52 -10.23
N PRO A 452 3.04 -30.23 -10.52
CA PRO A 452 3.90 -29.37 -9.71
C PRO A 452 3.29 -29.12 -8.31
N VAL A 453 4.12 -28.65 -7.38
CA VAL A 453 3.62 -27.94 -6.20
C VAL A 453 3.40 -26.49 -6.59
N PHE A 454 2.16 -26.06 -6.51
CA PHE A 454 1.72 -24.76 -6.98
C PHE A 454 1.45 -23.83 -5.80
N VAL A 455 2.29 -22.81 -5.61
CA VAL A 455 2.12 -21.86 -4.51
C VAL A 455 1.33 -20.65 -4.98
N LEU A 456 0.14 -20.50 -4.39
CA LEU A 456 -0.75 -19.35 -4.55
C LEU A 456 -0.44 -18.34 -3.45
N ASP A 457 0.37 -17.32 -3.78
CA ASP A 457 0.89 -16.38 -2.80
C ASP A 457 -0.05 -15.18 -2.63
N GLU A 458 -0.26 -14.76 -1.37
CA GLU A 458 -1.11 -13.62 -1.00
C GLU A 458 -2.59 -13.75 -1.41
N ILE A 459 -3.21 -14.94 -1.16
CA ILE A 459 -4.63 -15.19 -1.48
C ILE A 459 -5.60 -14.23 -0.74
N ASP A 460 -5.17 -13.67 0.37
CA ASP A 460 -5.89 -12.66 1.16
C ASP A 460 -5.97 -11.27 0.50
N LYS A 461 -5.24 -11.06 -0.60
CA LYS A 461 -5.20 -9.79 -1.32
C LYS A 461 -5.97 -9.81 -2.65
N LEU A 462 -6.78 -10.82 -2.87
CA LEU A 462 -7.72 -10.84 -3.97
C LEU A 462 -8.75 -9.73 -3.81
N GLY A 463 -8.91 -8.90 -4.84
CA GLY A 463 -9.87 -7.81 -4.84
C GLY A 463 -11.17 -8.20 -5.54
N ASN A 464 -12.31 -7.81 -4.98
CA ASN A 464 -13.58 -7.83 -5.72
C ASN A 464 -13.62 -6.60 -6.64
N SER A 465 -13.90 -6.80 -7.91
CA SER A 465 -14.07 -5.71 -8.87
C SER A 465 -15.34 -5.91 -9.70
N HIS A 466 -15.81 -4.84 -10.34
CA HIS A 466 -16.93 -4.91 -11.27
C HIS A 466 -16.60 -5.69 -12.57
N GLN A 467 -15.35 -6.08 -12.77
CA GLN A 467 -14.86 -6.79 -13.98
C GLN A 467 -14.76 -8.30 -13.81
N GLY A 468 -15.34 -8.88 -12.78
CA GLY A 468 -15.32 -10.31 -12.49
C GLY A 468 -14.94 -10.63 -11.05
N ASP A 469 -15.12 -11.89 -10.67
CA ASP A 469 -14.77 -12.41 -9.34
C ASP A 469 -13.64 -13.45 -9.45
N PRO A 470 -12.39 -13.02 -9.25
CA PRO A 470 -11.25 -13.94 -9.22
C PRO A 470 -11.37 -15.06 -8.18
N SER A 471 -12.14 -14.84 -7.10
CA SER A 471 -12.36 -15.84 -6.05
C SER A 471 -13.20 -17.01 -6.57
N SER A 472 -14.20 -16.73 -7.41
CA SER A 472 -15.02 -17.78 -8.07
C SER A 472 -14.19 -18.59 -9.06
N ALA A 473 -13.31 -17.96 -9.84
CA ALA A 473 -12.39 -18.68 -10.73
C ALA A 473 -11.44 -19.60 -9.95
N LEU A 474 -10.95 -19.12 -8.80
CA LEU A 474 -10.09 -19.93 -7.94
C LEU A 474 -10.84 -21.10 -7.26
N LEU A 475 -12.13 -20.97 -7.01
CA LEU A 475 -12.91 -22.09 -6.49
C LEU A 475 -12.89 -23.29 -7.45
N GLU A 476 -13.03 -23.05 -8.75
CA GLU A 476 -12.94 -24.11 -9.76
C GLU A 476 -11.54 -24.75 -9.84
N VAL A 477 -10.49 -23.92 -9.77
CA VAL A 477 -9.08 -24.40 -9.74
C VAL A 477 -8.80 -25.26 -8.51
N LEU A 478 -9.37 -24.89 -7.37
CA LEU A 478 -9.02 -25.43 -6.06
C LEU A 478 -9.98 -26.52 -5.57
N ASP A 479 -11.13 -26.67 -6.19
CA ASP A 479 -12.10 -27.69 -5.80
C ASP A 479 -11.69 -29.07 -6.38
N PRO A 480 -11.37 -30.06 -5.55
CA PRO A 480 -10.97 -31.40 -6.03
C PRO A 480 -12.06 -32.14 -6.80
N GLU A 481 -13.32 -31.67 -6.75
CA GLU A 481 -14.46 -32.26 -7.49
C GLU A 481 -14.63 -31.63 -8.88
N GLN A 482 -13.98 -30.47 -9.16
CA GLN A 482 -14.13 -29.73 -10.40
C GLN A 482 -12.81 -29.50 -11.13
N ASN A 483 -11.65 -29.62 -10.45
CA ASN A 483 -10.36 -29.27 -11.00
C ASN A 483 -9.75 -30.29 -11.97
N ASP A 484 -10.40 -31.44 -12.15
CA ASP A 484 -10.03 -32.43 -13.16
C ASP A 484 -10.41 -32.03 -14.59
N ASP A 485 -11.31 -31.03 -14.72
CA ASP A 485 -11.71 -30.43 -15.98
C ASP A 485 -11.69 -28.90 -15.92
N PHE A 486 -10.56 -28.31 -15.48
CA PHE A 486 -10.41 -26.85 -15.41
C PHE A 486 -10.45 -26.22 -16.79
N HIS A 487 -11.40 -25.31 -17.02
CA HIS A 487 -11.61 -24.65 -18.29
C HIS A 487 -10.95 -23.28 -18.37
N ASP A 488 -9.87 -23.18 -19.15
CA ASP A 488 -9.24 -21.91 -19.51
C ASP A 488 -9.84 -21.38 -20.82
N ASN A 489 -10.30 -20.13 -20.83
CA ASN A 489 -10.97 -19.51 -21.98
C ASN A 489 -10.08 -19.38 -23.22
N PHE A 490 -8.76 -19.33 -23.02
CA PHE A 490 -7.81 -19.31 -24.14
C PHE A 490 -7.58 -20.71 -24.69
N LEU A 491 -7.48 -21.70 -23.80
CA LEU A 491 -7.19 -23.08 -24.18
C LEU A 491 -8.38 -23.78 -24.83
N GLU A 492 -9.61 -23.39 -24.47
CA GLU A 492 -10.90 -23.91 -24.96
C GLU A 492 -11.14 -25.43 -24.77
N VAL A 493 -10.30 -26.08 -24.00
CA VAL A 493 -10.45 -27.48 -23.56
C VAL A 493 -10.15 -27.60 -22.07
N GLY A 494 -10.75 -28.58 -21.43
CA GLY A 494 -10.47 -28.88 -20.02
C GLY A 494 -9.02 -29.32 -19.80
N TYR A 495 -8.40 -28.84 -18.73
CA TYR A 495 -7.08 -29.26 -18.30
C TYR A 495 -7.15 -29.89 -16.92
N ASP A 496 -6.62 -31.11 -16.79
CA ASP A 496 -6.62 -31.86 -15.51
C ASP A 496 -5.60 -31.26 -14.52
N LEU A 497 -6.12 -30.58 -13.48
CA LEU A 497 -5.35 -30.04 -12.36
C LEU A 497 -5.38 -30.96 -11.12
N SER A 498 -6.05 -32.12 -11.17
CA SER A 498 -6.26 -33.02 -10.02
C SER A 498 -4.95 -33.55 -9.42
N LYS A 499 -3.87 -33.60 -10.22
CA LYS A 499 -2.53 -34.01 -9.78
C LYS A 499 -1.66 -32.90 -9.21
N VAL A 500 -2.12 -31.64 -9.33
CA VAL A 500 -1.41 -30.46 -8.82
C VAL A 500 -1.58 -30.38 -7.30
N MET A 501 -0.49 -30.17 -6.58
CA MET A 501 -0.56 -29.87 -5.15
C MET A 501 -0.62 -28.36 -4.94
N PHE A 502 -1.76 -27.83 -4.52
CA PHE A 502 -1.92 -26.41 -4.22
C PHE A 502 -1.54 -26.09 -2.77
N VAL A 503 -0.73 -25.04 -2.61
CA VAL A 503 -0.34 -24.47 -1.32
C VAL A 503 -0.65 -22.97 -1.36
N ALA A 504 -1.58 -22.53 -0.54
CA ALA A 504 -1.92 -21.11 -0.41
C ALA A 504 -1.09 -20.42 0.69
N THR A 505 -0.82 -19.13 0.53
CA THR A 505 -0.25 -18.31 1.61
C THR A 505 -1.16 -17.11 1.91
N SER A 506 -1.31 -16.77 3.18
CA SER A 506 -2.14 -15.66 3.64
C SER A 506 -1.49 -14.93 4.81
N ASN A 507 -1.73 -13.63 4.91
CA ASN A 507 -1.41 -12.84 6.11
C ASN A 507 -2.66 -12.55 6.96
N ASN A 508 -3.85 -12.60 6.35
CA ASN A 508 -5.13 -12.33 7.02
C ASN A 508 -6.22 -13.30 6.57
N LEU A 509 -6.69 -14.17 7.47
CA LEU A 509 -7.77 -15.11 7.16
C LEU A 509 -9.13 -14.45 6.96
N ALA A 510 -9.37 -13.32 7.61
CA ALA A 510 -10.68 -12.67 7.54
C ALA A 510 -10.98 -12.07 6.15
N SER A 511 -9.94 -11.78 5.36
CA SER A 511 -10.07 -11.27 3.98
C SER A 511 -10.18 -12.36 2.91
N ILE A 512 -10.01 -13.63 3.27
CA ILE A 512 -10.21 -14.76 2.35
C ILE A 512 -11.70 -15.02 2.22
N HIS A 513 -12.16 -15.20 0.98
CA HIS A 513 -13.56 -15.55 0.72
C HIS A 513 -13.97 -16.82 1.51
N PRO A 514 -15.11 -16.84 2.23
CA PRO A 514 -15.49 -17.96 3.09
C PRO A 514 -15.48 -19.32 2.39
N ALA A 515 -16.02 -19.39 1.17
CA ALA A 515 -16.05 -20.63 0.39
C ALA A 515 -14.67 -21.20 0.05
N LEU A 516 -13.66 -20.33 -0.17
CA LEU A 516 -12.27 -20.77 -0.34
C LEU A 516 -11.69 -21.26 0.98
N ARG A 517 -11.94 -20.54 2.07
CA ARG A 517 -11.41 -20.86 3.40
C ARG A 517 -11.91 -22.22 3.90
N ASP A 518 -13.16 -22.57 3.63
CA ASP A 518 -13.77 -23.85 4.04
C ASP A 518 -13.14 -25.08 3.34
N ARG A 519 -12.44 -24.86 2.22
CA ARG A 519 -11.70 -25.90 1.49
C ARG A 519 -10.23 -26.00 1.87
N MET A 520 -9.79 -25.19 2.85
CA MET A 520 -8.38 -25.11 3.22
C MET A 520 -8.08 -25.74 4.56
N GLU A 521 -7.01 -26.53 4.62
CA GLU A 521 -6.35 -26.89 5.87
C GLU A 521 -5.41 -25.77 6.28
N ILE A 522 -5.78 -25.02 7.35
CA ILE A 522 -5.06 -23.85 7.79
C ILE A 522 -3.95 -24.25 8.76
N ILE A 523 -2.72 -23.94 8.41
CA ILE A 523 -1.55 -24.09 9.29
C ILE A 523 -1.07 -22.71 9.69
N HIS A 524 -1.12 -22.42 10.98
CA HIS A 524 -0.64 -21.15 11.54
C HIS A 524 0.90 -21.14 11.64
N VAL A 525 1.52 -20.22 10.93
CA VAL A 525 2.98 -19.99 10.94
C VAL A 525 3.27 -18.80 11.84
N ASN A 526 3.73 -19.06 13.05
CA ASN A 526 4.02 -18.04 14.04
C ASN A 526 5.26 -17.20 13.67
N GLY A 527 5.38 -16.04 14.33
CA GLY A 527 6.60 -15.25 14.30
C GLY A 527 7.78 -15.94 15.02
N TYR A 528 8.98 -15.46 14.74
CA TYR A 528 10.21 -15.97 15.35
C TYR A 528 10.60 -15.22 16.61
N THR A 529 11.23 -15.95 17.55
CA THR A 529 11.91 -15.36 18.70
C THR A 529 13.21 -14.67 18.30
N VAL A 530 13.81 -13.92 19.21
CA VAL A 530 15.12 -13.30 18.95
C VAL A 530 16.18 -14.37 18.73
N GLU A 531 16.15 -15.45 19.52
CA GLU A 531 17.07 -16.57 19.41
C GLU A 531 16.92 -17.29 18.05
N GLU A 532 15.69 -17.57 17.64
CA GLU A 532 15.40 -18.17 16.34
C GLU A 532 15.85 -17.25 15.20
N LYS A 533 15.58 -15.94 15.28
CA LYS A 533 16.05 -14.97 14.28
C LYS A 533 17.57 -14.93 14.16
N VAL A 534 18.29 -15.04 15.28
CA VAL A 534 19.76 -15.12 15.28
C VAL A 534 20.24 -16.36 14.55
N GLU A 535 19.63 -17.52 14.83
CA GLU A 535 20.01 -18.77 14.17
C GLU A 535 19.64 -18.77 12.68
N ILE A 536 18.47 -18.24 12.32
CA ILE A 536 18.06 -18.04 10.92
C ILE A 536 19.02 -17.08 10.21
N ALA A 537 19.41 -15.99 10.87
CA ALA A 537 20.36 -15.03 10.32
C ALA A 537 21.71 -15.68 10.01
N LYS A 538 22.24 -16.50 10.94
CA LYS A 538 23.51 -17.20 10.76
C LYS A 538 23.47 -18.27 9.70
N ARG A 539 22.40 -19.11 9.70
CA ARG A 539 22.34 -20.30 8.85
C ARG A 539 21.88 -19.98 7.42
N HIS A 540 21.00 -18.97 7.27
CA HIS A 540 20.34 -18.71 5.99
C HIS A 540 20.57 -17.31 5.45
N LEU A 541 20.29 -16.23 6.26
CA LEU A 541 20.28 -14.87 5.71
C LEU A 541 21.69 -14.37 5.39
N LEU A 542 22.64 -14.51 6.31
CA LEU A 542 24.01 -14.02 6.12
C LEU A 542 24.71 -14.75 4.96
N PRO A 543 24.68 -16.10 4.87
CA PRO A 543 25.28 -16.81 3.73
C PRO A 543 24.63 -16.43 2.39
N LYS A 544 23.30 -16.24 2.37
CA LYS A 544 22.59 -15.77 1.19
C LYS A 544 23.06 -14.39 0.75
N GLN A 545 23.13 -13.43 1.69
CA GLN A 545 23.53 -12.07 1.39
C GLN A 545 25.02 -11.97 0.99
N ILE A 546 25.92 -12.77 1.57
CA ILE A 546 27.30 -12.89 1.14
C ILE A 546 27.37 -13.29 -0.35
N LYS A 547 26.62 -14.34 -0.72
CA LYS A 547 26.57 -14.84 -2.11
C LYS A 547 25.99 -13.82 -3.08
N GLU A 548 24.89 -13.16 -2.71
CA GLU A 548 24.20 -12.15 -3.54
C GLU A 548 25.05 -10.90 -3.78
N HIS A 549 25.92 -10.53 -2.83
CA HIS A 549 26.81 -9.37 -2.95
C HIS A 549 28.23 -9.72 -3.45
N GLY A 550 28.51 -10.99 -3.78
CA GLY A 550 29.76 -11.40 -4.39
C GLY A 550 31.00 -11.35 -3.48
N ILE A 551 30.83 -11.28 -2.15
CA ILE A 551 31.95 -11.29 -1.20
C ILE A 551 32.23 -12.72 -0.70
N LYS A 552 33.42 -12.95 -0.12
CA LYS A 552 33.78 -14.23 0.44
C LYS A 552 33.29 -14.34 1.90
N LYS A 553 33.13 -15.57 2.37
CA LYS A 553 32.69 -15.83 3.75
C LYS A 553 33.68 -15.33 4.80
N GLU A 554 34.98 -15.27 4.42
CA GLU A 554 36.08 -14.78 5.25
C GLU A 554 36.04 -13.26 5.44
N ASP A 555 35.42 -12.52 4.52
CA ASP A 555 35.40 -11.05 4.49
C ASP A 555 34.49 -10.43 5.55
N ILE A 556 33.60 -11.22 6.15
CA ILE A 556 32.65 -10.71 7.14
C ILE A 556 32.40 -11.70 8.28
N LYS A 557 32.45 -11.20 9.51
CA LYS A 557 32.09 -11.93 10.73
C LYS A 557 31.06 -11.14 11.54
N LEU A 558 29.80 -11.60 11.52
CA LEU A 558 28.72 -11.11 12.39
C LEU A 558 28.50 -12.10 13.52
N GLY A 559 28.86 -11.73 14.74
CA GLY A 559 28.68 -12.57 15.94
C GLY A 559 27.21 -12.52 16.43
N LYS A 560 26.91 -13.37 17.45
CA LYS A 560 25.62 -13.46 18.09
C LYS A 560 25.15 -12.10 18.63
N GLN A 561 26.03 -11.39 19.36
CA GLN A 561 25.72 -10.10 19.96
C GLN A 561 25.39 -9.02 18.95
N GLN A 562 26.07 -8.98 17.80
CA GLN A 562 25.81 -8.05 16.72
C GLN A 562 24.45 -8.33 16.07
N LEU A 563 24.13 -9.60 15.84
CA LEU A 563 22.82 -10.00 15.31
C LEU A 563 21.68 -9.66 16.28
N GLU A 564 21.85 -9.91 17.57
CA GLU A 564 20.90 -9.49 18.61
C GLU A 564 20.71 -7.97 18.63
N LYS A 565 21.82 -7.20 18.49
CA LYS A 565 21.74 -5.73 18.40
C LYS A 565 20.98 -5.27 17.15
N ILE A 566 21.18 -5.93 16.01
CA ILE A 566 20.44 -5.62 14.77
C ILE A 566 18.95 -5.92 14.97
N ILE A 567 18.62 -7.09 15.53
CA ILE A 567 17.24 -7.52 15.76
C ILE A 567 16.52 -6.55 16.70
N ASP A 568 17.13 -6.26 17.83
CA ASP A 568 16.53 -5.45 18.88
C ASP A 568 16.50 -3.94 18.56
N GLY A 569 17.55 -3.42 17.92
CA GLY A 569 17.71 -1.98 17.69
C GLY A 569 17.17 -1.48 16.34
N TYR A 570 17.10 -2.34 15.34
CA TYR A 570 16.81 -1.90 13.95
C TYR A 570 15.64 -2.62 13.30
N THR A 571 15.11 -3.71 13.91
CA THR A 571 13.98 -4.44 13.34
C THR A 571 12.84 -4.57 14.34
N ARG A 572 11.61 -4.28 13.91
CA ARG A 572 10.35 -4.55 14.63
C ARG A 572 9.45 -5.35 13.71
N GLU A 573 9.58 -6.66 13.72
CA GLU A 573 8.80 -7.56 12.87
C GLU A 573 8.68 -8.94 13.50
N SER A 574 7.62 -9.68 13.17
CA SER A 574 7.47 -11.07 13.57
C SER A 574 8.37 -12.00 12.76
N GLY A 575 8.59 -11.68 11.49
CA GLY A 575 9.42 -12.42 10.56
C GLY A 575 10.88 -11.96 10.54
N VAL A 576 11.56 -12.18 9.42
CA VAL A 576 12.98 -11.88 9.20
C VAL A 576 13.24 -11.01 7.96
N ARG A 577 12.20 -10.45 7.34
CA ARG A 577 12.35 -9.69 6.08
C ARG A 577 13.12 -8.37 6.26
N ASN A 578 12.86 -7.63 7.34
CA ASN A 578 13.62 -6.42 7.64
C ASN A 578 15.01 -6.75 8.18
N LEU A 579 15.13 -7.86 8.95
CA LEU A 579 16.42 -8.37 9.39
C LEU A 579 17.33 -8.67 8.20
N GLU A 580 16.81 -9.35 7.18
CA GLU A 580 17.53 -9.60 5.93
C GLU A 580 18.00 -8.31 5.28
N LYS A 581 17.12 -7.28 5.19
CA LYS A 581 17.47 -5.97 4.64
C LYS A 581 18.58 -5.25 5.44
N GLN A 582 18.55 -5.34 6.77
CA GLN A 582 19.59 -4.74 7.60
C GLN A 582 20.94 -5.48 7.45
N ILE A 583 20.91 -6.81 7.41
CA ILE A 583 22.09 -7.63 7.11
C ILE A 583 22.64 -7.28 5.73
N ALA A 584 21.76 -7.15 4.70
CA ALA A 584 22.16 -6.74 3.36
C ALA A 584 22.85 -5.36 3.33
N LYS A 585 22.39 -4.39 4.15
CA LYS A 585 23.06 -3.08 4.26
C LYS A 585 24.48 -3.22 4.82
N VAL A 586 24.66 -4.05 5.86
CA VAL A 586 25.99 -4.29 6.46
C VAL A 586 26.91 -4.97 5.45
N VAL A 587 26.43 -6.03 4.79
CA VAL A 587 27.19 -6.76 3.76
C VAL A 587 27.56 -5.84 2.59
N ARG A 588 26.64 -5.00 2.14
CA ARG A 588 26.88 -4.03 1.05
C ARG A 588 27.90 -2.98 1.40
N ASN A 589 27.93 -2.50 2.64
CA ASN A 589 28.94 -1.56 3.09
C ASN A 589 30.35 -2.19 3.02
N ILE A 590 30.48 -3.44 3.46
CA ILE A 590 31.74 -4.18 3.37
C ILE A 590 32.12 -4.43 1.90
N ALA A 591 31.15 -4.84 1.07
CA ALA A 591 31.38 -5.04 -0.36
C ALA A 591 31.87 -3.76 -1.05
N LYS A 592 31.31 -2.59 -0.67
CA LYS A 592 31.76 -1.28 -1.13
C LYS A 592 33.25 -1.05 -0.76
N ASN A 593 33.60 -1.26 0.52
CA ASN A 593 34.98 -1.02 0.98
C ASN A 593 35.98 -1.94 0.27
N ILE A 594 35.63 -3.21 0.06
CA ILE A 594 36.44 -4.15 -0.71
C ILE A 594 36.61 -3.67 -2.16
N ALA A 595 35.51 -3.24 -2.80
CA ALA A 595 35.55 -2.78 -4.20
C ALA A 595 36.29 -1.45 -4.38
N MET A 596 36.37 -0.60 -3.35
CA MET A 596 37.11 0.67 -3.32
C MET A 596 38.54 0.50 -2.78
N GLU A 597 38.94 -0.72 -2.44
CA GLU A 597 40.26 -1.02 -1.80
C GLU A 597 40.47 -0.22 -0.50
N GLU A 598 39.37 0.12 0.20
CA GLU A 598 39.40 0.79 1.49
C GLU A 598 39.64 -0.22 2.63
N GLU A 599 40.32 0.23 3.69
CA GLU A 599 40.49 -0.60 4.91
C GLU A 599 39.14 -0.87 5.57
N TYR A 600 38.90 -2.13 5.94
CA TYR A 600 37.71 -2.53 6.68
C TYR A 600 38.03 -3.61 7.72
N GLU A 601 37.20 -3.69 8.74
CA GLU A 601 37.32 -4.74 9.77
C GLU A 601 36.42 -5.91 9.42
N VAL A 602 37.01 -7.10 9.31
CA VAL A 602 36.26 -8.37 9.05
C VAL A 602 35.22 -8.66 10.16
N LYS A 603 35.60 -8.38 11.43
CA LYS A 603 34.71 -8.55 12.59
C LYS A 603 33.96 -7.25 12.85
N VAL A 604 32.71 -7.21 12.40
CA VAL A 604 31.88 -6.03 12.58
C VAL A 604 31.64 -5.73 14.05
N SER A 605 32.06 -4.56 14.50
CA SER A 605 31.87 -4.08 15.87
C SER A 605 30.48 -3.45 16.06
N SER A 606 30.09 -3.25 17.33
CA SER A 606 28.82 -2.54 17.64
C SER A 606 28.81 -1.09 17.19
N GLU A 607 29.98 -0.45 17.15
CA GLU A 607 30.15 0.94 16.71
C GLU A 607 30.05 1.05 15.19
N GLN A 608 30.64 0.09 14.47
CA GLN A 608 30.48 0.00 13.02
C GLN A 608 29.03 -0.24 12.61
N LEU A 609 28.28 -1.07 13.34
CA LEU A 609 26.84 -1.24 13.08
C LEU A 609 26.08 0.09 13.18
N GLU A 610 26.41 0.92 14.19
CA GLU A 610 25.76 2.23 14.33
C GLU A 610 26.16 3.22 13.22
N LYS A 611 27.40 3.16 12.74
CA LYS A 611 27.84 3.97 11.58
C LYS A 611 27.11 3.54 10.29
N ILE A 612 26.90 2.24 10.08
CA ILE A 612 26.29 1.71 8.86
C ILE A 612 24.75 1.82 8.88
N LEU A 613 24.13 1.51 10.02
CA LEU A 613 22.67 1.41 10.14
C LEU A 613 22.02 2.68 10.71
N GLY A 614 22.84 3.59 11.25
CA GLY A 614 22.40 4.77 12.00
C GLY A 614 22.22 4.47 13.50
N PRO A 615 21.76 5.45 14.29
CA PRO A 615 21.52 5.25 15.72
C PRO A 615 20.44 4.21 15.95
N ALA A 616 20.69 3.30 16.90
CA ALA A 616 19.70 2.31 17.31
C ALA A 616 18.50 3.02 17.94
N ARG A 617 17.31 2.49 17.73
CA ARG A 617 16.10 3.03 18.36
C ARG A 617 16.22 2.93 19.87
N PRO A 618 15.88 3.99 20.61
CA PRO A 618 15.91 3.93 22.06
C PRO A 618 14.92 2.86 22.54
N ARG A 619 15.33 2.07 23.52
CA ARG A 619 14.40 1.21 24.27
C ARG A 619 13.63 2.14 25.21
N ASN A 620 12.32 2.18 25.06
CA ASN A 620 11.46 2.77 26.08
C ASN A 620 11.45 1.81 27.28
N SER A 621 12.37 2.00 28.20
CA SER A 621 12.38 1.29 29.48
C SER A 621 11.86 2.23 30.56
N TYR A 622 10.61 2.09 30.89
CA TYR A 622 10.12 2.56 32.19
C TYR A 622 10.63 1.59 33.25
N GLU A 623 11.88 1.77 33.67
CA GLU A 623 12.58 0.83 34.57
C GLU A 623 12.02 0.83 35.99
N ASN A 624 11.27 1.85 36.39
CA ASN A 624 10.85 2.02 37.77
C ASN A 624 9.35 2.28 37.90
N ASN A 625 8.63 1.32 38.51
CA ASN A 625 7.26 1.51 38.96
C ASN A 625 7.23 2.33 40.30
N GLU A 626 7.96 3.43 40.34
CA GLU A 626 8.02 4.29 41.55
C GLU A 626 6.93 5.33 41.57
N VAL A 627 6.24 5.50 40.43
CA VAL A 627 5.12 6.43 40.27
C VAL A 627 3.81 5.65 40.30
N ALA A 628 2.82 6.16 41.04
CA ALA A 628 1.48 5.58 41.01
C ALA A 628 0.81 5.75 39.65
N GLY A 629 0.01 4.77 39.27
CA GLY A 629 -0.75 4.83 38.01
C GLY A 629 0.04 4.41 36.74
N VAL A 630 1.24 3.84 36.86
CA VAL A 630 1.99 3.29 35.71
C VAL A 630 2.04 1.76 35.82
N VAL A 631 1.52 1.08 34.79
CA VAL A 631 1.47 -0.39 34.75
C VAL A 631 1.88 -0.90 33.38
N THR A 632 2.59 -2.02 33.38
CA THR A 632 3.04 -2.70 32.17
C THR A 632 2.01 -3.73 31.71
N GLY A 633 1.47 -3.55 30.54
CA GLY A 633 0.62 -4.52 29.84
C GLY A 633 1.36 -5.22 28.70
N LEU A 634 0.71 -6.22 28.13
CA LEU A 634 1.18 -6.98 26.99
C LEU A 634 0.17 -6.85 25.85
N ALA A 635 0.63 -6.39 24.71
CA ALA A 635 -0.15 -6.29 23.48
C ALA A 635 0.34 -7.28 22.42
N TRP A 636 -0.54 -7.61 21.49
CA TRP A 636 -0.22 -8.34 20.28
C TRP A 636 -0.59 -7.48 19.06
N THR A 637 0.30 -7.44 18.10
CA THR A 637 0.14 -6.70 16.85
C THR A 637 0.48 -7.61 15.66
N SER A 638 0.16 -7.18 14.46
CA SER A 638 0.53 -7.90 13.23
C SER A 638 2.05 -8.12 13.06
N VAL A 639 2.87 -7.35 13.81
CA VAL A 639 4.33 -7.47 13.80
C VAL A 639 4.88 -8.24 15.00
N GLY A 640 4.02 -8.74 15.89
CA GLY A 640 4.37 -9.56 17.05
C GLY A 640 3.89 -8.98 18.38
N GLY A 641 4.36 -9.57 19.47
CA GLY A 641 4.04 -9.07 20.81
C GLY A 641 4.84 -7.83 21.16
N GLU A 642 4.22 -6.89 21.85
CA GLU A 642 4.81 -5.64 22.34
C GLU A 642 4.46 -5.39 23.81
N ILE A 643 5.33 -4.62 24.48
CA ILE A 643 5.07 -4.08 25.81
C ILE A 643 4.22 -2.83 25.66
N LEU A 644 3.17 -2.76 26.44
CA LEU A 644 2.26 -1.63 26.50
C LEU A 644 2.35 -0.97 27.87
N TYR A 645 2.72 0.29 27.92
CA TYR A 645 2.64 1.06 29.17
C TYR A 645 1.30 1.76 29.26
N ILE A 646 0.66 1.66 30.43
CA ILE A 646 -0.55 2.39 30.75
C ILE A 646 -0.21 3.37 31.86
N GLU A 647 -0.40 4.64 31.59
CA GLU A 647 -0.14 5.74 32.50
C GLU A 647 -1.47 6.39 32.86
N SER A 648 -1.73 6.57 34.13
CA SER A 648 -2.93 7.24 34.63
C SER A 648 -2.57 8.36 35.57
N ILE A 649 -3.26 9.49 35.48
CA ILE A 649 -3.07 10.64 36.35
C ILE A 649 -4.43 11.18 36.86
N LEU A 650 -4.40 11.83 38.02
CA LEU A 650 -5.53 12.56 38.57
C LEU A 650 -5.30 14.06 38.48
N SER A 651 -6.33 14.78 38.09
CA SER A 651 -6.40 16.24 38.17
C SER A 651 -7.72 16.66 38.85
N LYS A 652 -7.71 17.75 39.63
CA LYS A 652 -8.94 18.30 40.18
C LYS A 652 -9.95 18.59 39.09
N GLY A 653 -11.19 18.15 39.23
CA GLY A 653 -12.21 18.32 38.23
C GLY A 653 -13.58 17.77 38.62
N LYS A 654 -14.39 17.39 37.65
CA LYS A 654 -15.79 16.97 37.83
C LYS A 654 -16.02 15.47 37.55
N GLY A 655 -15.01 14.62 37.75
CA GLY A 655 -15.16 13.17 37.57
C GLY A 655 -15.07 12.71 36.11
N ASN A 656 -14.54 13.51 35.19
CA ASN A 656 -14.46 13.16 33.79
C ASN A 656 -13.32 12.15 33.52
N LEU A 657 -13.60 11.16 32.67
CA LEU A 657 -12.59 10.24 32.15
C LEU A 657 -12.10 10.74 30.78
N SER A 658 -10.79 10.99 30.67
CA SER A 658 -10.12 11.33 29.41
C SER A 658 -9.18 10.21 29.02
N ILE A 659 -9.15 9.86 27.73
CA ILE A 659 -8.36 8.76 27.23
C ILE A 659 -7.59 9.22 25.98
N THR A 660 -6.26 9.05 25.98
CA THR A 660 -5.38 9.42 24.88
C THR A 660 -4.43 8.28 24.50
N GLY A 661 -3.85 8.31 23.30
CA GLY A 661 -2.93 7.29 22.81
C GLY A 661 -3.39 6.56 21.54
N ASN A 662 -4.34 7.15 20.76
CA ASN A 662 -4.90 6.56 19.55
C ASN A 662 -5.55 5.19 19.78
N LEU A 663 -6.46 5.15 20.79
CA LEU A 663 -7.16 3.93 21.21
C LEU A 663 -8.47 3.75 20.44
N GLY A 664 -8.73 2.53 19.99
CA GLY A 664 -9.98 2.13 19.37
C GLY A 664 -11.15 2.03 20.35
N LYS A 665 -12.33 1.69 19.85
CA LYS A 665 -13.58 1.67 20.64
C LYS A 665 -13.53 0.66 21.77
N VAL A 666 -13.09 -0.58 21.49
CA VAL A 666 -13.05 -1.68 22.47
C VAL A 666 -12.11 -1.35 23.64
N MET A 667 -10.97 -0.75 23.36
CA MET A 667 -10.00 -0.37 24.37
C MET A 667 -10.50 0.79 25.25
N LYS A 668 -11.28 1.73 24.68
CA LYS A 668 -11.96 2.80 25.43
C LYS A 668 -13.07 2.26 26.33
N GLU A 669 -13.84 1.29 25.88
CA GLU A 669 -14.83 0.58 26.66
C GLU A 669 -14.19 -0.14 27.85
N SER A 670 -13.04 -0.82 27.64
CA SER A 670 -12.28 -1.45 28.73
C SER A 670 -11.83 -0.47 29.79
N ALA A 671 -11.42 0.75 29.41
CA ALA A 671 -11.07 1.80 30.35
C ALA A 671 -12.28 2.27 31.18
N THR A 672 -13.45 2.39 30.53
CA THR A 672 -14.71 2.74 31.20
C THR A 672 -15.12 1.64 32.18
N ILE A 673 -15.09 0.38 31.77
CA ILE A 673 -15.38 -0.78 32.62
C ILE A 673 -14.46 -0.81 33.85
N ALA A 674 -13.15 -0.55 33.64
CA ALA A 674 -12.18 -0.49 34.75
C ALA A 674 -12.52 0.59 35.76
N LEU A 675 -12.88 1.79 35.32
CA LEU A 675 -13.26 2.88 36.24
C LEU A 675 -14.57 2.59 36.96
N GLU A 676 -15.59 2.09 36.27
CA GLU A 676 -16.90 1.76 36.89
C GLU A 676 -16.77 0.59 37.87
N TYR A 677 -15.89 -0.39 37.64
CA TYR A 677 -15.60 -1.44 38.61
C TYR A 677 -15.00 -0.86 39.90
N ILE A 678 -14.09 0.11 39.81
CA ILE A 678 -13.50 0.75 41.00
C ILE A 678 -14.55 1.54 41.74
N LYS A 679 -15.38 2.32 41.07
CA LYS A 679 -16.49 3.06 41.69
C LYS A 679 -17.46 2.15 42.45
N SER A 680 -17.85 1.03 41.83
CA SER A 680 -18.77 0.06 42.45
C SER A 680 -18.16 -0.72 43.60
N ASN A 681 -16.83 -0.72 43.75
CA ASN A 681 -16.10 -1.41 44.82
C ASN A 681 -15.23 -0.43 45.66
N ALA A 682 -15.58 0.85 45.73
CA ALA A 682 -14.80 1.89 46.39
C ALA A 682 -14.48 1.52 47.87
N ASP A 683 -15.43 0.95 48.59
CA ASP A 683 -15.28 0.50 49.97
C ASP A 683 -14.16 -0.54 50.12
N LYS A 684 -14.03 -1.48 49.16
CA LYS A 684 -13.00 -2.51 49.22
C LYS A 684 -11.59 -1.93 49.07
N PHE A 685 -11.49 -0.78 48.44
CA PHE A 685 -10.23 -0.06 48.23
C PHE A 685 -9.96 1.01 49.28
N ASN A 686 -10.85 1.19 50.24
CA ASN A 686 -10.85 2.27 51.22
C ASN A 686 -10.80 3.64 50.56
N LEU A 687 -11.59 3.84 49.51
CA LEU A 687 -11.72 5.08 48.76
C LEU A 687 -13.04 5.75 49.10
N ASP A 688 -12.97 7.08 49.36
CA ASP A 688 -14.18 7.87 49.47
C ASP A 688 -14.82 8.05 48.09
N SER A 689 -16.14 7.86 48.03
CA SER A 689 -16.89 8.02 46.76
C SER A 689 -16.82 9.45 46.18
N GLU A 690 -16.58 10.47 47.01
CA GLU A 690 -16.41 11.86 46.60
C GLU A 690 -15.16 12.06 45.70
N ILE A 691 -14.15 11.20 45.82
CA ILE A 691 -12.95 11.25 44.97
C ILE A 691 -13.31 11.20 43.49
N PHE A 692 -14.30 10.36 43.14
CA PHE A 692 -14.71 10.19 41.74
C PHE A 692 -15.45 11.41 41.17
N SER A 693 -16.00 12.26 42.03
CA SER A 693 -16.66 13.51 41.64
C SER A 693 -15.70 14.70 41.61
N ASN A 694 -14.65 14.65 42.45
CA ASN A 694 -13.73 15.77 42.67
C ASN A 694 -12.46 15.71 41.78
N TYR A 695 -12.21 14.58 41.11
CA TYR A 695 -11.03 14.39 40.29
C TYR A 695 -11.40 13.84 38.93
N ASN A 696 -10.83 14.45 37.89
CA ASN A 696 -10.80 13.88 36.55
C ASN A 696 -9.70 12.83 36.46
N VAL A 697 -9.98 11.76 35.75
CA VAL A 697 -9.04 10.68 35.44
C VAL A 697 -8.57 10.82 34.01
N HIS A 698 -7.26 10.79 33.80
CA HIS A 698 -6.70 10.75 32.44
C HIS A 698 -5.85 9.47 32.30
N ILE A 699 -6.22 8.63 31.34
CA ILE A 699 -5.45 7.44 30.95
C ILE A 699 -4.73 7.76 29.64
N HIS A 700 -3.43 7.56 29.64
CA HIS A 700 -2.58 7.70 28.45
C HIS A 700 -1.88 6.39 28.12
N VAL A 701 -1.88 6.02 26.85
CA VAL A 701 -1.10 4.91 26.33
C VAL A 701 -0.09 5.45 25.33
N PRO A 702 1.21 5.51 25.68
CA PRO A 702 2.26 6.05 24.83
C PRO A 702 2.32 5.42 23.43
N GLU A 703 3.08 6.04 22.53
CA GLU A 703 3.19 5.67 21.11
C GLU A 703 1.87 5.87 20.32
N GLY A 704 1.28 7.08 20.41
CA GLY A 704 0.03 7.44 19.75
C GLY A 704 0.03 7.39 18.21
N ALA A 705 1.20 7.27 17.59
CA ALA A 705 1.31 7.08 16.15
C ALA A 705 0.79 5.71 15.68
N THR A 706 0.75 4.70 16.58
CA THR A 706 0.25 3.36 16.28
C THR A 706 -1.15 3.18 16.84
N PRO A 707 -2.16 2.88 16.01
CA PRO A 707 -3.51 2.56 16.49
C PRO A 707 -3.47 1.32 17.39
N LYS A 708 -4.19 1.38 18.51
CA LYS A 708 -4.30 0.29 19.48
C LYS A 708 -5.76 0.01 19.76
N ASP A 709 -6.18 -1.25 19.67
CA ASP A 709 -7.51 -1.67 20.03
C ASP A 709 -7.52 -3.09 20.61
N GLY A 710 -8.58 -3.41 21.36
CA GLY A 710 -8.81 -4.72 21.92
C GLY A 710 -9.05 -4.70 23.44
N PRO A 711 -9.70 -5.75 23.99
CA PRO A 711 -10.09 -5.80 25.40
C PRO A 711 -8.94 -6.23 26.33
N SER A 712 -7.83 -6.72 25.79
CA SER A 712 -6.76 -7.41 26.55
C SER A 712 -5.96 -6.54 27.52
N ALA A 713 -6.17 -5.22 27.51
CA ALA A 713 -5.56 -4.27 28.44
C ALA A 713 -6.44 -3.98 29.67
N GLY A 714 -7.63 -4.59 29.79
CA GLY A 714 -8.61 -4.30 30.83
C GLY A 714 -8.05 -4.43 32.25
N ILE A 715 -7.40 -5.57 32.56
CA ILE A 715 -6.80 -5.77 33.90
C ILE A 715 -5.64 -4.80 34.16
N THR A 716 -4.92 -4.41 33.12
CA THR A 716 -3.79 -3.46 33.19
C THR A 716 -4.30 -2.06 33.49
N MET A 717 -5.38 -1.62 32.83
CA MET A 717 -6.01 -0.32 33.05
C MET A 717 -6.58 -0.23 34.48
N LEU A 718 -7.29 -1.28 34.90
CA LEU A 718 -7.84 -1.31 36.26
C LEU A 718 -6.72 -1.25 37.29
N THR A 719 -5.66 -2.04 37.15
CA THR A 719 -4.51 -2.04 38.09
C THR A 719 -3.84 -0.66 38.11
N SER A 720 -3.73 0.03 36.96
CA SER A 720 -3.20 1.38 36.86
C SER A 720 -4.07 2.36 37.67
N LEU A 721 -5.38 2.31 37.50
CA LEU A 721 -6.33 3.16 38.23
C LEU A 721 -6.33 2.88 39.73
N VAL A 722 -6.34 1.61 40.17
CA VAL A 722 -6.27 1.29 41.61
C VAL A 722 -4.94 1.75 42.20
N SER A 723 -3.81 1.55 41.51
CA SER A 723 -2.51 2.09 41.93
C SER A 723 -2.59 3.61 42.09
N LEU A 724 -3.22 4.30 41.15
CA LEU A 724 -3.37 5.77 41.13
C LEU A 724 -4.21 6.26 42.29
N PHE A 725 -5.41 5.67 42.56
CA PHE A 725 -6.31 6.09 43.61
C PHE A 725 -5.77 5.72 44.99
N THR A 726 -5.11 4.57 45.11
CA THR A 726 -4.55 4.11 46.41
C THR A 726 -3.12 4.59 46.68
N GLN A 727 -2.46 5.20 45.67
CA GLN A 727 -1.07 5.62 45.69
C GLN A 727 -0.09 4.49 46.03
N ARG A 728 -0.47 3.23 45.75
CA ARG A 728 0.34 2.03 46.03
C ARG A 728 1.26 1.74 44.85
N LYS A 729 2.49 1.32 45.17
CA LYS A 729 3.47 0.91 44.14
C LYS A 729 3.04 -0.36 43.45
N VAL A 730 3.19 -0.41 42.14
CA VAL A 730 3.10 -1.63 41.33
C VAL A 730 4.42 -2.41 41.43
N LYS A 731 4.35 -3.72 41.44
CA LYS A 731 5.51 -4.60 41.53
C LYS A 731 6.41 -4.44 40.30
N LYS A 732 7.74 -4.39 40.51
CA LYS A 732 8.72 -4.26 39.41
C LYS A 732 8.80 -5.53 38.57
N ASN A 733 9.16 -5.40 37.27
CA ASN A 733 9.33 -6.52 36.36
C ASN A 733 8.09 -7.44 36.25
N LEU A 734 6.89 -6.86 36.44
CA LEU A 734 5.61 -7.50 36.29
C LEU A 734 4.92 -6.95 35.05
N ALA A 735 4.33 -7.83 34.26
CA ALA A 735 3.41 -7.47 33.18
C ALA A 735 2.13 -8.28 33.28
N MET A 736 1.06 -7.81 32.66
CA MET A 736 -0.22 -8.49 32.71
C MET A 736 -0.99 -8.33 31.40
N THR A 737 -1.90 -9.26 31.14
CA THR A 737 -2.87 -9.15 30.05
C THR A 737 -4.10 -9.98 30.37
N GLY A 738 -5.26 -9.42 30.12
CA GLY A 738 -6.55 -10.05 30.37
C GLY A 738 -7.67 -9.06 30.11
N GLU A 739 -8.80 -9.55 29.67
CA GLU A 739 -10.04 -8.79 29.58
C GLU A 739 -10.72 -8.78 30.94
N ILE A 740 -11.46 -7.72 31.27
CA ILE A 740 -12.19 -7.59 32.53
C ILE A 740 -13.68 -7.39 32.29
N THR A 741 -14.51 -8.02 33.12
CA THR A 741 -15.94 -7.76 33.17
C THR A 741 -16.30 -6.74 34.24
N LEU A 742 -17.49 -6.14 34.13
CA LEU A 742 -18.02 -5.23 35.18
C LEU A 742 -18.11 -5.85 36.60
N ARG A 743 -18.11 -7.17 36.71
CA ARG A 743 -18.13 -7.91 38.00
C ARG A 743 -16.75 -8.30 38.49
N GLY A 744 -15.69 -7.96 37.72
CA GLY A 744 -14.30 -8.24 38.09
C GLY A 744 -13.80 -9.63 37.69
N LYS A 745 -14.55 -10.41 36.89
CA LYS A 745 -14.04 -11.66 36.35
C LYS A 745 -13.00 -11.32 35.27
N VAL A 746 -11.90 -12.06 35.28
CA VAL A 746 -10.85 -11.97 34.24
C VAL A 746 -11.15 -12.99 33.15
N LEU A 747 -11.16 -12.55 31.89
CA LEU A 747 -11.44 -13.37 30.73
C LEU A 747 -10.16 -13.64 29.89
N PRO A 748 -10.12 -14.78 29.17
CA PRO A 748 -8.97 -15.15 28.36
C PRO A 748 -8.80 -14.23 27.15
N VAL A 749 -7.56 -14.10 26.70
CA VAL A 749 -7.18 -13.24 25.58
C VAL A 749 -6.26 -13.97 24.60
N GLY A 750 -6.26 -13.54 23.35
CA GLY A 750 -5.42 -14.14 22.30
C GLY A 750 -3.98 -13.61 22.26
N GLY A 751 -3.15 -14.29 21.45
CA GLY A 751 -1.76 -13.90 21.20
C GLY A 751 -0.83 -14.13 22.38
N ILE A 752 -1.11 -15.13 23.21
CA ILE A 752 -0.36 -15.40 24.46
C ILE A 752 1.12 -15.68 24.17
N LYS A 753 1.43 -16.50 23.16
CA LYS A 753 2.83 -16.81 22.81
C LYS A 753 3.64 -15.56 22.48
N GLU A 754 3.11 -14.70 21.61
CA GLU A 754 3.75 -13.44 21.20
C GLU A 754 3.92 -12.48 22.40
N LYS A 755 2.93 -12.42 23.29
CA LYS A 755 2.96 -11.63 24.52
C LYS A 755 4.04 -12.11 25.49
N ILE A 756 4.17 -13.43 25.69
CA ILE A 756 5.24 -14.04 26.49
C ILE A 756 6.62 -13.70 25.93
N LEU A 757 6.78 -13.82 24.60
CA LEU A 757 8.05 -13.49 23.94
C LEU A 757 8.40 -12.00 24.07
N ALA A 758 7.39 -11.12 24.02
CA ALA A 758 7.60 -9.69 24.27
C ALA A 758 8.03 -9.41 25.72
N ALA A 759 7.38 -10.04 26.67
CA ALA A 759 7.73 -9.93 28.09
C ALA A 759 9.19 -10.40 28.34
N LYS A 760 9.59 -11.53 27.76
CA LYS A 760 10.96 -12.06 27.88
C LYS A 760 11.99 -11.09 27.28
N ARG A 761 11.73 -10.52 26.10
CA ARG A 761 12.58 -9.49 25.48
C ARG A 761 12.72 -8.25 26.36
N ALA A 762 11.66 -7.84 27.04
CA ALA A 762 11.66 -6.71 27.97
C ALA A 762 12.24 -7.05 29.35
N LYS A 763 12.76 -8.27 29.56
CA LYS A 763 13.30 -8.75 30.83
C LYS A 763 12.28 -8.74 31.98
N ILE A 764 10.99 -8.84 31.67
CA ILE A 764 9.92 -9.08 32.66
C ILE A 764 10.20 -10.44 33.30
N LYS A 765 9.95 -10.53 34.59
CA LYS A 765 10.17 -11.75 35.39
C LYS A 765 8.88 -12.44 35.81
N GLU A 766 7.79 -11.68 35.87
CA GLU A 766 6.51 -12.16 36.35
C GLU A 766 5.39 -11.68 35.44
N ILE A 767 4.45 -12.58 35.15
CA ILE A 767 3.31 -12.29 34.23
C ILE A 767 2.03 -12.75 34.94
N ILE A 768 0.97 -11.96 34.78
CA ILE A 768 -0.39 -12.31 35.23
C ILE A 768 -1.25 -12.55 34.01
N LEU A 769 -1.92 -13.73 33.96
CA LEU A 769 -2.82 -14.18 32.90
C LEU A 769 -4.13 -14.74 33.47
N CYS A 770 -5.16 -14.77 32.64
CA CYS A 770 -6.38 -15.50 32.93
C CYS A 770 -6.11 -17.01 33.11
N GLU A 771 -6.77 -17.67 34.05
CA GLU A 771 -6.68 -19.13 34.26
C GLU A 771 -6.99 -19.91 32.96
N GLU A 772 -7.98 -19.48 32.19
CA GLU A 772 -8.38 -20.13 30.94
C GLU A 772 -7.30 -20.04 29.85
N ASN A 773 -6.29 -19.16 29.97
CA ASN A 773 -5.11 -19.12 29.10
C ASN A 773 -4.02 -20.12 29.48
N ARG A 774 -4.23 -20.98 30.49
CA ARG A 774 -3.28 -22.03 30.89
C ARG A 774 -2.98 -22.97 29.72
N LYS A 775 -3.99 -23.35 28.94
CA LYS A 775 -3.86 -24.17 27.73
C LYS A 775 -2.90 -23.55 26.70
N ASP A 776 -2.94 -22.22 26.52
CA ASP A 776 -2.05 -21.53 25.59
C ASP A 776 -0.59 -21.55 26.06
N ILE A 777 -0.37 -21.58 27.39
CA ILE A 777 0.97 -21.68 27.98
C ILE A 777 1.53 -23.10 27.85
N GLU A 778 0.69 -24.13 28.00
CA GLU A 778 1.08 -25.54 27.85
C GLU A 778 1.56 -25.87 26.42
N GLU A 779 1.06 -25.14 25.43
CA GLU A 779 1.52 -25.24 24.03
C GLU A 779 2.87 -24.55 23.78
N ILE A 780 3.36 -23.74 24.73
CA ILE A 780 4.62 -22.98 24.56
C ILE A 780 5.79 -23.84 25.06
N LYS A 781 6.85 -23.97 24.26
CA LYS A 781 8.08 -24.68 24.63
C LYS A 781 8.64 -24.15 25.96
N GLU A 782 9.04 -25.05 26.84
CA GLU A 782 9.63 -24.72 28.16
C GLU A 782 10.80 -23.74 28.08
N ASP A 783 11.62 -23.79 27.03
CA ASP A 783 12.75 -22.88 26.84
C ASP A 783 12.32 -21.41 26.73
N TYR A 784 11.11 -21.15 26.25
CA TYR A 784 10.56 -19.79 26.20
C TYR A 784 10.00 -19.32 27.53
N LEU A 785 9.63 -20.26 28.42
CA LEU A 785 9.10 -19.97 29.74
C LEU A 785 10.19 -19.84 30.81
N LYS A 786 11.42 -20.35 30.55
CA LYS A 786 12.53 -20.29 31.49
C LYS A 786 12.81 -18.86 31.98
N GLY A 787 12.82 -18.67 33.29
CA GLY A 787 13.03 -17.38 33.96
C GLY A 787 11.81 -16.47 34.07
N LEU A 788 10.63 -16.94 33.63
CA LEU A 788 9.35 -16.28 33.81
C LEU A 788 8.52 -17.01 34.85
N LYS A 789 7.97 -16.25 35.81
CA LYS A 789 6.93 -16.73 36.73
C LYS A 789 5.58 -16.35 36.18
N ILE A 790 4.73 -17.33 35.90
CA ILE A 790 3.37 -17.10 35.41
C ILE A 790 2.38 -17.32 36.54
N ASN A 791 1.55 -16.32 36.77
CA ASN A 791 0.47 -16.36 37.76
C ASN A 791 -0.85 -16.37 36.98
N PHE A 792 -1.68 -17.38 37.26
CA PHE A 792 -3.00 -17.50 36.69
C PHE A 792 -4.03 -16.98 37.69
N VAL A 793 -5.04 -16.24 37.18
CA VAL A 793 -6.06 -15.58 37.94
C VAL A 793 -7.45 -15.72 37.32
N ASN A 794 -8.48 -15.72 38.12
CA ASN A 794 -9.88 -15.73 37.69
C ASN A 794 -10.58 -14.41 37.96
N GLU A 795 -10.15 -13.70 39.00
CA GLU A 795 -10.79 -12.47 39.43
C GLU A 795 -9.80 -11.33 39.63
N MET A 796 -10.33 -10.12 39.54
CA MET A 796 -9.51 -8.90 39.58
C MET A 796 -8.84 -8.66 40.94
N HIS A 797 -9.47 -9.10 42.05
CA HIS A 797 -8.83 -8.99 43.36
C HIS A 797 -7.51 -9.77 43.42
N GLU A 798 -7.44 -10.96 42.81
CA GLU A 798 -6.20 -11.76 42.74
C GLU A 798 -5.10 -11.02 41.93
N VAL A 799 -5.51 -10.34 40.82
CA VAL A 799 -4.59 -9.51 40.08
C VAL A 799 -3.99 -8.41 40.91
N LEU A 800 -4.82 -7.70 41.68
CA LEU A 800 -4.40 -6.59 42.52
C LEU A 800 -3.49 -7.03 43.68
N ASP A 801 -3.77 -8.18 44.30
CA ASP A 801 -2.96 -8.76 45.37
C ASP A 801 -1.56 -9.17 44.87
N LEU A 802 -1.47 -9.65 43.62
CA LEU A 802 -0.21 -10.01 42.97
C LEU A 802 0.55 -8.77 42.46
N ALA A 803 -0.15 -7.76 41.97
CA ALA A 803 0.43 -6.61 41.28
C ALA A 803 0.83 -5.46 42.21
N LEU A 804 0.01 -5.17 43.22
CA LEU A 804 0.19 -4.02 44.10
C LEU A 804 0.97 -4.38 45.38
N THR A 805 1.98 -3.61 45.68
CA THR A 805 2.72 -3.73 46.94
C THR A 805 1.96 -3.01 48.07
N LYS A 806 2.29 -3.34 49.34
CA LYS A 806 1.76 -2.60 50.49
C LYS A 806 2.38 -1.20 50.65
N GLN A 807 3.44 -0.91 49.92
CA GLN A 807 4.17 0.37 49.99
C GLN A 807 3.50 1.44 49.10
N LYS A 808 3.35 2.63 49.64
CA LYS A 808 2.96 3.82 48.89
C LYS A 808 4.15 4.35 48.06
N VAL A 809 3.88 5.10 47.03
CA VAL A 809 4.90 5.81 46.27
C VAL A 809 5.58 6.89 47.10
N LYS A 810 6.80 7.31 46.72
CA LYS A 810 7.60 8.25 47.51
C LYS A 810 6.91 9.59 47.74
N ASP A 811 6.18 10.07 46.77
CA ASP A 811 5.43 11.34 46.82
C ASP A 811 3.92 11.10 46.82
N ALA A 812 3.45 10.19 47.70
CA ALA A 812 2.04 9.81 47.77
C ALA A 812 1.15 11.01 48.07
N LYS A 813 0.22 11.32 47.20
CA LYS A 813 -0.78 12.36 47.42
C LYS A 813 -1.85 11.87 48.43
N THR A 814 -2.26 12.73 49.32
CA THR A 814 -3.48 12.52 50.10
C THR A 814 -4.65 12.90 49.20
N LEU A 815 -5.43 11.91 48.80
CA LEU A 815 -6.60 12.06 47.91
C LEU A 815 -7.87 12.19 48.76
#